data_927319566405e14c54f2fe8ad0635ba3
#
_entry.id   927319566405e14c54f2fe8ad0635ba3
#
_cell.length_a   1.000
_cell.length_b   1.000
_cell.length_c   1.000
_cell.angle_alpha   90.00
_cell.angle_beta   90.00
_cell.angle_gamma   90.00
#
_symmetry.space_group_name_H-M   'P 1'
#
loop_
_entity.id
_entity.type
_entity.pdbx_description
1 polymer ?
#
loop_
_entity_poly.entity_id
_entity_poly.type
_entity_poly.pdbx_seq_one_letter_code
_entity_poly.pdbx_strand_id
1 'polypeptide(L)'
;MAIKFHDGVVAPQEKSEERAKEYAQTVNKIENAVFRNNLNALFSQDEILATRLFSLGEQKNYEVFIGKDPIDINIIDKKTLSYLYEKPASDIQNMLEGLGAECKRYPVMFFYGLGNGVFYKALLYNQTHQHIIVVEPDLEILYITLNLVDLSKELLSERLIIFYSELTTYSQIYQLMIGQVYSVYAKTYNFHVHTPFYDKFADDYNRINQYFVRAISQVVASHGNSVDDLLQGVRNNTENLPQLIKGYVYQDLIKKRKGLMDTAVIVATGPSLDKQLDTLKKFAPYVTVISLDASLPILAKHGIKPDYVTSIERVIETSSFFKKRNGNLDKDAYFIVASLTHPQSVKNILPRRLVLTLRPQAECSMGLNKHGYLGIGLSTANQAYQLAYVLDHKNIVLIGQDLAFAPDGKSHATGHAFAQADENLYTTAYGGIGEVRTTYVWDKFKNQYESDIESTNKKGIKNYNCTEGGAMIKGTIEKPFVQVMEELTRGKELKNLPHISFPNEKTIKKELLQAYKFIQTKIKFEEEVKQKLEEVFLEVAPDIDKMIEIRDKGELSEKHFKKLLSITKKIDKAKEFAGRQKYRRYIEYILSISVYYQELELAKISVEPSDTTIQKVNKLAEWVEMHKYWLFSLAGGLDAEIKTTKKASKNLIKEVKKLGLI
;
A
#
# COMPACT_ATOMS: atom_id res chain seq x y z
N MET A 1 -13.70 12.02 -3.57
CA MET A 1 -13.06 12.18 -2.24
C MET A 1 -11.73 12.85 -2.53
N ALA A 2 -11.58 14.15 -2.23
CA ALA A 2 -10.39 14.91 -2.60
C ALA A 2 -9.14 14.27 -1.98
N ILE A 3 -8.14 13.97 -2.81
CA ILE A 3 -6.85 13.50 -2.35
C ILE A 3 -6.15 14.73 -1.76
N LYS A 4 -6.26 14.92 -0.44
CA LYS A 4 -5.49 15.94 0.26
C LYS A 4 -4.05 15.45 0.36
N PHE A 5 -3.15 16.00 -0.43
CA PHE A 5 -1.71 15.71 -0.46
C PHE A 5 -0.96 16.23 0.77
N HIS A 6 -1.62 16.42 1.90
CA HIS A 6 -0.97 16.77 3.15
C HIS A 6 -0.67 15.53 3.96
N ASP A 7 0.59 15.36 4.29
CA ASP A 7 1.09 14.46 5.31
C ASP A 7 0.24 14.60 6.57
N GLY A 8 -0.73 13.72 6.73
CA GLY A 8 -1.53 13.29 7.88
C GLY A 8 -1.56 14.07 9.19
N VAL A 9 -1.18 15.34 9.24
CA VAL A 9 -1.57 16.24 10.31
C VAL A 9 -2.94 16.78 9.94
N VAL A 10 -3.99 16.12 10.39
CA VAL A 10 -5.25 16.79 10.61
C VAL A 10 -4.95 17.80 11.73
N ALA A 11 -4.53 19.02 11.36
CA ALA A 11 -4.69 20.14 12.27
C ALA A 11 -6.16 20.12 12.73
N PRO A 12 -6.46 20.44 13.99
CA PRO A 12 -7.86 20.54 14.42
C PRO A 12 -8.61 21.32 13.35
N GLN A 13 -9.77 20.85 12.96
CA GLN A 13 -10.55 21.36 11.81
C GLN A 13 -10.68 22.89 11.84
N GLU A 14 -10.78 23.47 13.02
CA GLU A 14 -10.77 24.92 13.29
C GLU A 14 -9.47 25.64 12.83
N LYS A 15 -8.28 25.06 13.03
CA LYS A 15 -7.00 25.68 12.58
C LYS A 15 -6.82 25.61 11.06
N SER A 16 -7.38 24.60 10.41
CA SER A 16 -7.33 24.50 8.93
C SER A 16 -8.28 25.49 8.28
N GLU A 17 -9.45 25.74 8.88
CA GLU A 17 -10.41 26.74 8.40
C GLU A 17 -9.92 28.17 8.62
N GLU A 18 -9.24 28.45 9.72
CA GLU A 18 -8.67 29.75 10.02
C GLU A 18 -7.52 30.11 9.06
N ARG A 19 -6.62 29.17 8.80
CA ARG A 19 -5.55 29.32 7.79
C ARG A 19 -6.12 29.51 6.38
N ALA A 20 -7.13 28.76 6.00
CA ALA A 20 -7.78 28.91 4.71
C ALA A 20 -8.44 30.28 4.55
N LYS A 21 -9.05 30.83 5.61
CA LYS A 21 -9.61 32.19 5.61
C LYS A 21 -8.53 33.27 5.50
N GLU A 22 -7.44 33.14 6.25
CA GLU A 22 -6.31 34.08 6.21
C GLU A 22 -5.63 34.06 4.83
N TYR A 23 -5.40 32.90 4.27
CA TYR A 23 -4.89 32.72 2.90
C TYR A 23 -5.81 33.37 1.88
N ALA A 24 -7.11 33.08 1.92
CA ALA A 24 -8.09 33.63 0.98
C ALA A 24 -8.16 35.17 1.06
N GLN A 25 -8.09 35.76 2.27
CA GLN A 25 -8.06 37.22 2.44
C GLN A 25 -6.82 37.86 1.81
N THR A 26 -5.69 37.17 1.85
CA THR A 26 -4.42 37.65 1.31
C THR A 26 -4.35 37.45 -0.21
N VAL A 27 -4.73 36.29 -0.71
CA VAL A 27 -4.75 35.96 -2.14
C VAL A 27 -5.77 36.84 -2.91
N ASN A 28 -6.89 37.19 -2.28
CA ASN A 28 -7.89 38.06 -2.90
C ASN A 28 -7.40 39.49 -3.19
N LYS A 29 -6.24 39.91 -2.64
CA LYS A 29 -5.60 41.20 -2.93
C LYS A 29 -4.72 41.15 -4.20
N ILE A 30 -4.47 39.96 -4.76
CA ILE A 30 -3.71 39.83 -6.01
C ILE A 30 -4.50 40.45 -7.16
N GLU A 31 -3.89 41.40 -7.88
CA GLU A 31 -4.53 42.08 -9.02
C GLU A 31 -4.72 41.13 -10.21
N ASN A 32 -3.72 40.28 -10.49
CA ASN A 32 -3.82 39.28 -11.57
C ASN A 32 -4.87 38.21 -11.24
N ALA A 33 -6.03 38.32 -11.90
CA ALA A 33 -7.14 37.41 -11.68
C ALA A 33 -6.81 35.95 -12.06
N VAL A 34 -5.98 35.72 -13.09
CA VAL A 34 -5.55 34.39 -13.53
C VAL A 34 -4.74 33.73 -12.42
N PHE A 35 -3.74 34.42 -11.92
CA PHE A 35 -2.89 33.91 -10.83
C PHE A 35 -3.68 33.65 -9.56
N ARG A 36 -4.54 34.56 -9.18
CA ARG A 36 -5.43 34.43 -8.03
C ARG A 36 -6.31 33.19 -8.11
N ASN A 37 -6.96 32.96 -9.27
CA ASN A 37 -7.80 31.79 -9.47
C ASN A 37 -7.01 30.49 -9.40
N ASN A 38 -5.85 30.44 -10.06
CA ASN A 38 -4.95 29.28 -10.04
C ASN A 38 -4.43 28.98 -8.63
N LEU A 39 -4.02 30.00 -7.87
CA LEU A 39 -3.55 29.80 -6.48
C LEU A 39 -4.66 29.28 -5.59
N ASN A 40 -5.88 29.80 -5.68
CA ASN A 40 -7.02 29.30 -4.91
C ASN A 40 -7.34 27.84 -5.25
N ALA A 41 -7.27 27.47 -6.53
CA ALA A 41 -7.46 26.10 -6.96
C ALA A 41 -6.33 25.18 -6.48
N LEU A 42 -5.08 25.60 -6.61
CA LEU A 42 -3.91 24.85 -6.17
C LEU A 42 -3.88 24.69 -4.64
N PHE A 43 -4.30 25.68 -3.88
CA PHE A 43 -4.38 25.60 -2.42
C PHE A 43 -5.27 24.45 -1.94
N SER A 44 -6.31 24.12 -2.69
CA SER A 44 -7.16 22.97 -2.37
C SER A 44 -6.47 21.62 -2.57
N GLN A 45 -5.46 21.55 -3.46
CA GLN A 45 -4.66 20.36 -3.72
C GLN A 45 -3.40 20.33 -2.84
N ASP A 46 -2.63 21.43 -2.85
CA ASP A 46 -1.34 21.58 -2.14
C ASP A 46 -1.20 22.97 -1.53
N GLU A 47 -1.54 23.10 -0.24
CA GLU A 47 -1.45 24.34 0.53
C GLU A 47 0.00 24.85 0.61
N ILE A 48 0.98 23.94 0.74
CA ILE A 48 2.39 24.31 0.89
C ILE A 48 2.91 24.91 -0.41
N LEU A 49 2.65 24.27 -1.53
CA LEU A 49 3.06 24.76 -2.84
C LEU A 49 2.40 26.09 -3.17
N ALA A 50 1.08 26.20 -2.96
CA ALA A 50 0.36 27.44 -3.21
C ALA A 50 0.90 28.62 -2.36
N THR A 51 1.22 28.39 -1.08
CA THR A 51 1.81 29.40 -0.19
C THR A 51 3.23 29.77 -0.63
N ARG A 52 4.02 28.81 -1.09
CA ARG A 52 5.40 29.04 -1.57
C ARG A 52 5.38 29.87 -2.86
N LEU A 53 4.48 29.60 -3.79
CA LEU A 53 4.28 30.38 -5.01
C LEU A 53 3.83 31.81 -4.71
N PHE A 54 2.91 31.99 -3.77
CA PHE A 54 2.48 33.30 -3.33
C PHE A 54 3.64 34.15 -2.79
N SER A 55 4.61 33.53 -2.10
CA SER A 55 5.74 34.19 -1.46
C SER A 55 6.94 34.38 -2.40
N LEU A 56 6.89 33.93 -3.66
CA LEU A 56 8.07 33.87 -4.52
C LEU A 56 8.60 35.27 -4.94
N GLY A 57 7.74 36.28 -5.04
CA GLY A 57 8.16 37.63 -5.44
C GLY A 57 8.56 37.76 -6.92
N GLU A 58 9.56 38.61 -7.21
CA GLU A 58 9.99 38.89 -8.59
C GLU A 58 10.78 37.73 -9.22
N GLN A 59 10.52 37.53 -10.53
CA GLN A 59 11.20 36.55 -11.38
C GLN A 59 12.60 37.04 -11.73
N LYS A 60 13.62 36.20 -11.52
CA LYS A 60 15.02 36.59 -11.73
C LYS A 60 15.69 35.82 -12.88
N ASN A 61 15.33 34.57 -13.07
CA ASN A 61 16.07 33.65 -13.95
C ASN A 61 15.48 33.59 -15.36
N TYR A 62 14.21 33.90 -15.53
CA TYR A 62 13.52 33.74 -16.81
C TYR A 62 12.97 35.08 -17.34
N GLU A 63 12.87 35.14 -18.66
CA GLU A 63 12.20 36.21 -19.40
C GLU A 63 11.02 35.60 -20.18
N VAL A 64 9.89 36.31 -20.20
CA VAL A 64 8.68 35.86 -20.90
C VAL A 64 8.51 36.65 -22.14
N PHE A 65 8.34 35.97 -23.27
CA PHE A 65 7.95 36.54 -24.55
C PHE A 65 6.51 36.12 -24.86
N ILE A 66 5.65 37.09 -25.16
CA ILE A 66 4.26 36.87 -25.60
C ILE A 66 4.14 37.40 -27.01
N GLY A 67 3.83 36.50 -27.96
CA GLY A 67 3.64 36.84 -29.36
C GLY A 67 2.31 37.55 -29.62
N LYS A 68 1.95 37.65 -30.88
CA LYS A 68 0.65 38.25 -31.29
C LYS A 68 -0.53 37.32 -30.98
N ASP A 69 -0.31 36.01 -31.01
CA ASP A 69 -1.29 35.02 -30.64
C ASP A 69 -1.19 34.78 -29.12
N PRO A 70 -2.31 34.79 -28.37
CA PRO A 70 -2.32 34.54 -26.94
C PRO A 70 -1.72 33.19 -26.49
N ILE A 71 -1.63 32.22 -27.42
CA ILE A 71 -0.99 30.92 -27.15
C ILE A 71 0.51 30.92 -27.43
N ASP A 72 1.02 31.96 -28.10
CA ASP A 72 2.43 32.11 -28.47
C ASP A 72 3.22 32.70 -27.30
N ILE A 73 3.31 31.90 -26.20
CA ILE A 73 4.01 32.26 -24.97
C ILE A 73 5.30 31.44 -24.92
N ASN A 74 6.47 32.11 -24.86
CA ASN A 74 7.76 31.47 -24.63
C ASN A 74 8.40 31.92 -23.32
N ILE A 75 9.20 31.04 -22.75
CA ILE A 75 9.99 31.27 -21.55
C ILE A 75 11.46 31.08 -21.94
N ILE A 76 12.30 32.07 -21.62
CA ILE A 76 13.72 32.10 -21.99
C ILE A 76 14.54 32.10 -20.71
N ASP A 77 15.46 31.17 -20.59
CA ASP A 77 16.45 31.15 -19.52
C ASP A 77 17.50 32.23 -19.78
N LYS A 78 17.53 33.27 -18.91
CA LYS A 78 18.45 34.42 -19.06
C LYS A 78 19.93 34.04 -18.97
N LYS A 79 20.25 32.96 -18.29
CA LYS A 79 21.63 32.51 -18.08
C LYS A 79 22.17 31.72 -19.26
N THR A 80 21.36 30.81 -19.82
CA THR A 80 21.76 29.93 -20.90
C THR A 80 21.30 30.40 -22.27
N LEU A 81 20.39 31.38 -22.33
CA LEU A 81 19.69 31.85 -23.50
C LEU A 81 18.92 30.74 -24.24
N SER A 82 18.59 29.66 -23.53
CA SER A 82 17.79 28.59 -24.07
C SER A 82 16.30 28.91 -23.97
N TYR A 83 15.56 28.51 -25.01
CA TYR A 83 14.13 28.73 -25.15
C TYR A 83 13.38 27.47 -24.70
N LEU A 84 12.24 27.66 -24.03
CA LEU A 84 11.35 26.56 -23.67
C LEU A 84 10.77 25.87 -24.91
N TYR A 85 10.49 26.64 -25.97
CA TYR A 85 10.07 26.19 -27.28
C TYR A 85 10.88 26.92 -28.37
N GLU A 86 11.04 26.30 -29.54
CA GLU A 86 11.57 27.02 -30.71
C GLU A 86 10.50 27.96 -31.31
N LYS A 87 9.28 27.41 -31.47
CA LYS A 87 8.09 28.13 -31.95
C LYS A 87 6.88 27.68 -31.14
N PRO A 88 6.51 28.34 -30.03
CA PRO A 88 5.56 27.83 -29.04
C PRO A 88 4.26 27.27 -29.63
N ALA A 89 3.55 28.06 -30.46
CA ALA A 89 2.28 27.64 -31.05
C ALA A 89 2.43 26.40 -31.96
N SER A 90 3.48 26.38 -32.79
CA SER A 90 3.77 25.26 -33.71
C SER A 90 4.19 24.02 -32.96
N ASP A 91 5.06 24.17 -31.95
CA ASP A 91 5.59 23.03 -31.16
C ASP A 91 4.47 22.40 -30.34
N ILE A 92 3.60 23.20 -29.73
CA ILE A 92 2.43 22.70 -29.00
C ILE A 92 1.46 21.98 -29.94
N GLN A 93 1.23 22.50 -31.14
CA GLN A 93 0.40 21.85 -32.14
C GLN A 93 1.01 20.49 -32.54
N ASN A 94 2.30 20.43 -32.80
CA ASN A 94 3.02 19.19 -33.12
C ASN A 94 2.93 18.16 -31.96
N MET A 95 3.03 18.63 -30.73
CA MET A 95 2.85 17.75 -29.55
C MET A 95 1.42 17.19 -29.44
N LEU A 96 0.41 18.00 -29.76
CA LEU A 96 -0.99 17.57 -29.76
C LEU A 96 -1.27 16.58 -30.89
N GLU A 97 -0.71 16.83 -32.09
CA GLU A 97 -0.87 15.95 -33.26
C GLU A 97 -0.06 14.64 -33.13
N GLY A 98 1.07 14.68 -32.42
CA GLY A 98 1.87 13.50 -32.08
C GLY A 98 1.38 12.80 -30.82
N LEU A 99 1.96 13.14 -29.68
CA LEU A 99 1.69 12.49 -28.38
C LEU A 99 0.22 12.59 -27.98
N GLY A 100 -0.42 13.75 -28.17
CA GLY A 100 -1.83 13.95 -27.83
C GLY A 100 -2.76 13.04 -28.63
N ALA A 101 -2.47 12.81 -29.92
CA ALA A 101 -3.27 11.89 -30.76
C ALA A 101 -2.95 10.42 -30.43
N GLU A 102 -1.70 10.07 -30.17
CA GLU A 102 -1.27 8.73 -29.77
C GLU A 102 -1.93 8.31 -28.44
N CYS A 103 -1.86 9.20 -27.45
CA CYS A 103 -2.36 8.93 -26.11
C CYS A 103 -3.80 9.37 -25.86
N LYS A 104 -4.59 9.68 -26.90
CA LYS A 104 -5.95 10.23 -26.76
C LYS A 104 -6.94 9.37 -25.97
N ARG A 105 -6.61 8.09 -25.71
CA ARG A 105 -7.44 7.13 -24.97
C ARG A 105 -6.92 6.87 -23.56
N TYR A 106 -5.82 7.50 -23.17
CA TYR A 106 -5.20 7.28 -21.85
C TYR A 106 -5.98 8.07 -20.78
N PRO A 107 -6.59 7.41 -19.80
CA PRO A 107 -7.25 8.12 -18.71
C PRO A 107 -6.27 8.84 -17.78
N VAL A 108 -5.05 8.32 -17.64
CA VAL A 108 -4.01 8.89 -16.81
C VAL A 108 -2.73 9.07 -17.62
N MET A 109 -2.15 10.27 -17.56
CA MET A 109 -0.87 10.59 -18.20
C MET A 109 0.06 11.28 -17.20
N PHE A 110 1.36 11.08 -17.38
CA PHE A 110 2.40 11.59 -16.49
C PHE A 110 3.44 12.40 -17.29
N PHE A 111 3.74 13.60 -16.82
CA PHE A 111 4.66 14.51 -17.50
C PHE A 111 5.68 15.11 -16.54
N TYR A 112 6.88 15.36 -17.05
CA TYR A 112 7.93 16.12 -16.40
C TYR A 112 8.11 17.45 -17.11
N GLY A 113 7.81 18.54 -16.42
CA GLY A 113 7.78 19.89 -16.94
C GLY A 113 6.37 20.38 -17.28
N LEU A 114 5.98 21.53 -16.74
CA LEU A 114 4.69 22.19 -17.01
C LEU A 114 4.72 23.03 -18.31
N GLY A 115 5.90 23.50 -18.68
CA GLY A 115 6.05 24.41 -19.78
C GLY A 115 5.26 25.71 -19.56
N ASN A 116 4.66 26.23 -20.63
CA ASN A 116 3.78 27.40 -20.55
C ASN A 116 2.32 27.05 -20.19
N GLY A 117 2.00 25.78 -19.93
CA GLY A 117 0.66 25.31 -19.54
C GLY A 117 -0.34 25.15 -20.68
N VAL A 118 -0.12 25.75 -21.84
CA VAL A 118 -1.07 25.75 -22.97
C VAL A 118 -1.32 24.35 -23.50
N PHE A 119 -0.26 23.53 -23.61
CA PHE A 119 -0.37 22.14 -24.04
C PHE A 119 -1.35 21.34 -23.17
N TYR A 120 -1.20 21.41 -21.85
CA TYR A 120 -2.06 20.68 -20.91
C TYR A 120 -3.49 21.16 -20.93
N LYS A 121 -3.70 22.49 -21.06
CA LYS A 121 -5.03 23.04 -21.21
C LYS A 121 -5.72 22.54 -22.48
N ALA A 122 -5.01 22.49 -23.60
CA ALA A 122 -5.51 21.93 -24.84
C ALA A 122 -5.75 20.42 -24.77
N LEU A 123 -4.82 19.66 -24.19
CA LEU A 123 -4.94 18.20 -24.01
C LEU A 123 -6.17 17.83 -23.17
N LEU A 124 -6.49 18.61 -22.16
CA LEU A 124 -7.63 18.41 -21.25
C LEU A 124 -9.01 18.75 -21.87
N TYR A 125 -9.09 19.27 -23.10
CA TYR A 125 -10.35 19.28 -23.84
C TYR A 125 -10.84 17.85 -24.13
N ASN A 126 -9.94 16.90 -24.25
CA ASN A 126 -10.29 15.49 -24.36
C ASN A 126 -10.78 14.96 -23.01
N GLN A 127 -12.07 14.62 -22.93
CA GLN A 127 -12.70 14.13 -21.70
C GLN A 127 -12.26 12.71 -21.29
N THR A 128 -11.54 11.99 -22.15
CA THR A 128 -10.96 10.68 -21.81
C THR A 128 -9.85 10.84 -20.78
N HIS A 129 -9.08 11.92 -20.83
CA HIS A 129 -8.05 12.23 -19.84
C HIS A 129 -8.73 12.61 -18.52
N GLN A 130 -8.77 11.64 -17.59
CA GLN A 130 -9.33 11.85 -16.26
C GLN A 130 -8.33 12.62 -15.38
N HIS A 131 -7.05 12.25 -15.45
CA HIS A 131 -5.98 12.89 -14.69
C HIS A 131 -4.72 13.04 -15.54
N ILE A 132 -4.18 14.23 -15.58
CA ILE A 132 -2.83 14.53 -16.07
C ILE A 132 -1.99 14.97 -14.89
N ILE A 133 -0.94 14.21 -14.62
CA ILE A 133 0.02 14.46 -13.54
C ILE A 133 1.23 15.14 -14.13
N VAL A 134 1.58 16.31 -13.62
CA VAL A 134 2.74 17.10 -14.06
C VAL A 134 3.66 17.32 -12.87
N VAL A 135 4.94 16.99 -13.02
CA VAL A 135 5.97 17.34 -12.04
C VAL A 135 6.83 18.45 -12.64
N GLU A 136 6.80 19.62 -12.02
CA GLU A 136 7.60 20.77 -12.46
C GLU A 136 8.85 20.91 -11.58
N PRO A 137 10.07 20.87 -12.14
CA PRO A 137 11.30 21.03 -11.39
C PRO A 137 11.62 22.47 -11.00
N ASP A 138 11.05 23.46 -11.68
CA ASP A 138 11.39 24.87 -11.50
C ASP A 138 10.20 25.69 -10.99
N LEU A 139 10.34 26.21 -9.77
CA LEU A 139 9.26 26.98 -9.13
C LEU A 139 8.94 28.30 -9.85
N GLU A 140 9.94 28.92 -10.51
CA GLU A 140 9.76 30.17 -11.23
C GLU A 140 8.99 29.93 -12.54
N ILE A 141 9.23 28.81 -13.26
CA ILE A 141 8.45 28.41 -14.43
C ILE A 141 6.99 28.17 -14.01
N LEU A 142 6.78 27.45 -12.90
CA LEU A 142 5.43 27.22 -12.37
C LEU A 142 4.72 28.53 -12.04
N TYR A 143 5.41 29.47 -11.38
CA TYR A 143 4.89 30.80 -11.07
C TYR A 143 4.51 31.58 -12.33
N ILE A 144 5.39 31.61 -13.34
CA ILE A 144 5.15 32.30 -14.63
C ILE A 144 3.89 31.72 -15.30
N THR A 145 3.83 30.41 -15.39
CA THR A 145 2.74 29.72 -16.09
C THR A 145 1.39 29.98 -15.41
N LEU A 146 1.33 29.92 -14.09
CA LEU A 146 0.09 30.19 -13.34
C LEU A 146 -0.33 31.68 -13.37
N ASN A 147 0.58 32.60 -13.71
CA ASN A 147 0.26 34.02 -13.95
C ASN A 147 -0.31 34.26 -15.35
N LEU A 148 0.00 33.40 -16.31
CA LEU A 148 -0.31 33.60 -17.74
C LEU A 148 -1.50 32.79 -18.22
N VAL A 149 -1.66 31.56 -17.75
CA VAL A 149 -2.66 30.62 -18.22
C VAL A 149 -3.60 30.21 -17.09
N ASP A 150 -4.89 30.44 -17.27
CA ASP A 150 -5.91 29.99 -16.30
C ASP A 150 -6.13 28.48 -16.40
N LEU A 151 -5.61 27.76 -15.42
CA LEU A 151 -5.74 26.31 -15.22
C LEU A 151 -6.64 25.97 -14.01
N SER A 152 -7.32 26.98 -13.45
CA SER A 152 -8.05 26.83 -12.20
C SER A 152 -9.15 25.77 -12.24
N LYS A 153 -9.85 25.63 -13.37
CA LYS A 153 -10.91 24.63 -13.53
C LYS A 153 -10.34 23.20 -13.54
N GLU A 154 -9.24 23.02 -14.24
CA GLU A 154 -8.57 21.73 -14.38
C GLU A 154 -7.94 21.30 -13.04
N LEU A 155 -7.40 22.24 -12.28
CA LEU A 155 -6.90 22.03 -10.91
C LEU A 155 -8.05 21.70 -9.95
N LEU A 156 -9.11 22.49 -9.89
CA LEU A 156 -10.26 22.24 -9.00
C LEU A 156 -10.96 20.91 -9.25
N SER A 157 -10.99 20.47 -10.51
CA SER A 157 -11.57 19.17 -10.89
C SER A 157 -10.60 17.98 -10.72
N GLU A 158 -9.38 18.21 -10.24
CA GLU A 158 -8.29 17.23 -10.14
C GLU A 158 -7.93 16.57 -11.50
N ARG A 159 -8.39 17.14 -12.62
CA ARG A 159 -7.99 16.68 -13.95
C ARG A 159 -6.56 17.07 -14.30
N LEU A 160 -6.05 18.15 -13.70
CA LEU A 160 -4.64 18.51 -13.67
C LEU A 160 -4.15 18.45 -12.23
N ILE A 161 -3.10 17.68 -12.00
CA ILE A 161 -2.43 17.56 -10.70
C ILE A 161 -0.99 18.00 -10.90
N ILE A 162 -0.56 18.99 -10.14
CA ILE A 162 0.79 19.56 -10.25
C ILE A 162 1.57 19.26 -8.97
N PHE A 163 2.75 18.70 -9.17
CA PHE A 163 3.76 18.55 -8.12
C PHE A 163 4.94 19.48 -8.40
N TYR A 164 5.46 20.12 -7.37
CA TYR A 164 6.77 20.76 -7.44
C TYR A 164 7.83 19.77 -6.99
N SER A 165 8.78 19.47 -7.85
CA SER A 165 9.74 18.38 -7.68
C SER A 165 10.50 18.43 -6.34
N GLU A 166 10.95 19.60 -5.90
CA GLU A 166 11.69 19.79 -4.62
C GLU A 166 10.84 19.39 -3.40
N LEU A 167 9.52 19.62 -3.44
CA LEU A 167 8.59 19.27 -2.37
C LEU A 167 8.04 17.84 -2.51
N THR A 168 8.27 17.20 -3.65
CA THR A 168 7.72 15.88 -3.94
C THR A 168 8.44 14.80 -3.18
N THR A 169 7.69 14.06 -2.37
CA THR A 169 8.18 12.92 -1.60
C THR A 169 7.70 11.60 -2.19
N TYR A 170 8.42 10.52 -1.90
CA TYR A 170 7.98 9.17 -2.24
C TYR A 170 6.59 8.84 -1.66
N SER A 171 6.31 9.28 -0.43
CA SER A 171 5.02 9.05 0.23
C SER A 171 3.86 9.67 -0.54
N GLN A 172 3.99 10.89 -1.05
CA GLN A 172 2.97 11.54 -1.88
C GLN A 172 2.70 10.77 -3.18
N ILE A 173 3.76 10.37 -3.87
CA ILE A 173 3.64 9.55 -5.10
C ILE A 173 2.99 8.20 -4.80
N TYR A 174 3.36 7.55 -3.70
CA TYR A 174 2.74 6.28 -3.29
C TYR A 174 1.25 6.46 -2.97
N GLN A 175 0.87 7.51 -2.24
CA GLN A 175 -0.53 7.83 -1.94
C GLN A 175 -1.35 8.12 -3.22
N LEU A 176 -0.76 8.77 -4.21
CA LEU A 176 -1.38 8.93 -5.52
C LEU A 176 -1.62 7.57 -6.17
N MET A 177 -0.59 6.72 -6.24
CA MET A 177 -0.61 5.46 -6.99
C MET A 177 -1.48 4.37 -6.37
N ILE A 178 -1.84 4.42 -5.07
CA ILE A 178 -2.82 3.52 -4.45
C ILE A 178 -4.26 3.86 -4.85
N GLY A 179 -4.53 5.02 -5.42
CA GLY A 179 -5.84 5.39 -5.94
C GLY A 179 -6.26 4.45 -7.07
N GLN A 180 -7.55 4.04 -7.08
CA GLN A 180 -8.06 2.99 -7.97
C GLN A 180 -7.74 3.25 -9.45
N VAL A 181 -7.92 4.48 -9.94
CA VAL A 181 -7.65 4.82 -11.34
C VAL A 181 -6.17 4.66 -11.67
N TYR A 182 -5.28 5.18 -10.81
CA TYR A 182 -3.83 5.11 -11.05
C TYR A 182 -3.30 3.69 -10.96
N SER A 183 -3.77 2.91 -9.99
CA SER A 183 -3.34 1.52 -9.79
C SER A 183 -3.76 0.61 -10.95
N VAL A 184 -4.96 0.78 -11.49
CA VAL A 184 -5.47 0.00 -12.62
C VAL A 184 -4.72 0.33 -13.91
N TYR A 185 -4.39 1.61 -14.14
CA TYR A 185 -3.61 2.05 -15.31
C TYR A 185 -2.09 2.01 -15.11
N ALA A 186 -1.60 1.35 -14.06
CA ALA A 186 -0.16 1.25 -13.77
C ALA A 186 0.68 0.66 -14.92
N LYS A 187 0.11 -0.28 -15.72
CA LYS A 187 0.78 -0.85 -16.90
C LYS A 187 0.84 0.09 -18.11
N THR A 188 0.11 1.18 -18.09
CA THR A 188 0.17 2.22 -19.13
C THR A 188 1.04 3.41 -18.72
N TYR A 189 1.74 3.31 -17.58
CA TYR A 189 2.64 4.33 -17.10
C TYR A 189 3.75 4.62 -18.11
N ASN A 190 3.86 5.90 -18.48
CA ASN A 190 4.98 6.47 -19.22
C ASN A 190 5.20 7.90 -18.72
N PHE A 191 6.44 8.26 -18.42
CA PHE A 191 6.79 9.58 -17.88
C PHE A 191 7.40 10.43 -18.99
N HIS A 192 6.58 11.28 -19.58
CA HIS A 192 6.94 12.08 -20.77
C HIS A 192 7.64 13.36 -20.35
N VAL A 193 8.81 13.64 -20.93
CA VAL A 193 9.46 14.96 -20.80
C VAL A 193 8.75 15.95 -21.71
N HIS A 194 8.41 17.12 -21.20
CA HIS A 194 7.61 18.12 -21.91
C HIS A 194 8.33 18.66 -23.15
N THR A 195 9.55 19.15 -23.00
CA THR A 195 10.42 19.61 -24.09
C THR A 195 11.89 19.32 -23.74
N PRO A 196 12.82 19.35 -24.74
CA PRO A 196 14.26 19.20 -24.48
C PRO A 196 14.85 20.26 -23.54
N PHE A 197 14.17 21.36 -23.31
CA PHE A 197 14.56 22.36 -22.30
C PHE A 197 14.76 21.77 -20.91
N TYR A 198 14.01 20.71 -20.58
CA TYR A 198 14.07 20.02 -19.28
C TYR A 198 15.22 19.03 -19.14
N ASP A 199 16.01 18.79 -20.19
CA ASP A 199 17.16 17.86 -20.14
C ASP A 199 18.21 18.29 -19.10
N LYS A 200 18.28 19.58 -18.81
CA LYS A 200 19.14 20.13 -17.74
C LYS A 200 18.77 19.64 -16.33
N PHE A 201 17.59 19.06 -16.15
CA PHE A 201 17.09 18.49 -14.90
C PHE A 201 17.08 16.96 -14.90
N ALA A 202 17.90 16.31 -15.73
CA ALA A 202 17.90 14.85 -15.93
C ALA A 202 18.03 14.05 -14.61
N ASP A 203 18.89 14.50 -13.68
CA ASP A 203 19.07 13.81 -12.39
C ASP A 203 17.79 13.86 -11.56
N ASP A 204 17.09 14.99 -11.55
CA ASP A 204 15.83 15.16 -10.86
C ASP A 204 14.70 14.34 -11.51
N TYR A 205 14.62 14.35 -12.86
CA TYR A 205 13.73 13.48 -13.62
C TYR A 205 13.90 12.01 -13.21
N ASN A 206 15.15 11.53 -13.17
CA ASN A 206 15.46 10.15 -12.79
C ASN A 206 15.02 9.85 -11.35
N ARG A 207 15.25 10.76 -10.42
CA ARG A 207 14.80 10.65 -9.02
C ARG A 207 13.29 10.51 -8.92
N ILE A 208 12.55 11.38 -9.59
CA ILE A 208 11.06 11.35 -9.58
C ILE A 208 10.53 10.11 -10.28
N ASN A 209 11.11 9.74 -11.43
CA ASN A 209 10.72 8.52 -12.14
C ASN A 209 10.93 7.26 -11.26
N GLN A 210 12.03 7.20 -10.53
CA GLN A 210 12.25 6.12 -9.56
C GLN A 210 11.16 6.07 -8.47
N TYR A 211 10.67 7.22 -8.01
CA TYR A 211 9.56 7.25 -7.05
C TYR A 211 8.28 6.64 -7.64
N PHE A 212 7.93 6.98 -8.88
CA PHE A 212 6.78 6.38 -9.56
C PHE A 212 6.95 4.88 -9.78
N VAL A 213 8.07 4.44 -10.35
CA VAL A 213 8.35 3.02 -10.63
C VAL A 213 8.30 2.20 -9.33
N ARG A 214 8.90 2.71 -8.26
CA ARG A 214 8.88 2.08 -6.94
C ARG A 214 7.47 2.04 -6.35
N ALA A 215 6.72 3.12 -6.44
CA ALA A 215 5.33 3.19 -5.96
C ALA A 215 4.43 2.20 -6.71
N ILE A 216 4.52 2.15 -8.04
CA ILE A 216 3.81 1.17 -8.88
C ILE A 216 4.15 -0.26 -8.43
N SER A 217 5.43 -0.58 -8.30
CA SER A 217 5.88 -1.91 -7.87
C SER A 217 5.34 -2.28 -6.49
N GLN A 218 5.31 -1.32 -5.55
CA GLN A 218 4.78 -1.55 -4.21
C GLN A 218 3.25 -1.71 -4.21
N VAL A 219 2.53 -0.92 -5.00
CA VAL A 219 1.08 -1.05 -5.15
C VAL A 219 0.71 -2.41 -5.73
N VAL A 220 1.36 -2.84 -6.82
CA VAL A 220 1.16 -4.16 -7.41
C VAL A 220 1.42 -5.28 -6.38
N ALA A 221 2.54 -5.19 -5.66
CA ALA A 221 2.88 -6.18 -4.63
C ALA A 221 1.91 -6.18 -3.42
N SER A 222 1.25 -5.06 -3.13
CA SER A 222 0.29 -4.95 -2.01
C SER A 222 -0.99 -5.75 -2.24
N HIS A 223 -1.31 -6.11 -3.48
CA HIS A 223 -2.46 -6.94 -3.82
C HIS A 223 -2.25 -8.43 -3.50
N GLY A 224 -1.06 -8.83 -3.07
CA GLY A 224 -0.72 -10.17 -2.61
C GLY A 224 0.22 -10.92 -3.57
N ASN A 225 0.69 -12.10 -3.12
CA ASN A 225 1.72 -12.85 -3.83
C ASN A 225 1.14 -13.80 -4.90
N SER A 226 0.13 -14.61 -4.52
CA SER A 226 -0.51 -15.59 -5.40
C SER A 226 -1.86 -16.05 -4.84
N VAL A 227 -2.66 -16.69 -5.70
CA VAL A 227 -3.92 -17.34 -5.30
C VAL A 227 -3.65 -18.46 -4.29
N ASP A 228 -2.56 -19.22 -4.45
CA ASP A 228 -2.18 -20.30 -3.53
C ASP A 228 -1.89 -19.78 -2.13
N ASP A 229 -1.20 -18.63 -2.02
CA ASP A 229 -0.94 -17.97 -0.73
C ASP A 229 -2.25 -17.51 -0.06
N LEU A 230 -3.21 -16.98 -0.85
CA LEU A 230 -4.54 -16.64 -0.33
C LEU A 230 -5.28 -17.87 0.15
N LEU A 231 -5.30 -18.97 -0.62
CA LEU A 231 -5.92 -20.24 -0.24
C LEU A 231 -5.31 -20.82 1.03
N GLN A 232 -3.99 -20.72 1.19
CA GLN A 232 -3.33 -21.11 2.42
C GLN A 232 -3.79 -20.25 3.62
N GLY A 233 -3.94 -18.95 3.41
CA GLY A 233 -4.51 -18.04 4.42
C GLY A 233 -5.94 -18.42 4.81
N VAL A 234 -6.81 -18.66 3.83
CA VAL A 234 -8.20 -19.11 4.06
C VAL A 234 -8.24 -20.43 4.83
N ARG A 235 -7.42 -21.41 4.43
CA ARG A 235 -7.32 -22.69 5.14
C ARG A 235 -6.92 -22.49 6.59
N ASN A 236 -5.80 -21.81 6.83
CA ASN A 236 -5.25 -21.63 8.16
C ASN A 236 -6.22 -20.86 9.07
N ASN A 237 -6.78 -19.76 8.56
CA ASN A 237 -7.77 -18.97 9.31
C ASN A 237 -9.00 -19.81 9.70
N THR A 238 -9.54 -20.58 8.76
CA THR A 238 -10.72 -21.42 9.00
C THR A 238 -10.42 -22.56 10.01
N GLU A 239 -9.26 -23.21 9.89
CA GLU A 239 -8.82 -24.23 10.85
C GLU A 239 -8.60 -23.67 12.25
N ASN A 240 -8.13 -22.44 12.37
CA ASN A 240 -7.83 -21.78 13.64
C ASN A 240 -9.07 -21.16 14.33
N LEU A 241 -10.21 -21.04 13.66
CA LEU A 241 -11.43 -20.42 14.23
C LEU A 241 -11.84 -20.95 15.61
N PRO A 242 -11.85 -22.26 15.88
CA PRO A 242 -12.19 -22.75 17.21
C PRO A 242 -11.21 -22.27 18.29
N GLN A 243 -9.92 -22.16 17.97
CA GLN A 243 -8.91 -21.68 18.92
C GLN A 243 -8.97 -20.17 19.11
N LEU A 244 -9.24 -19.41 18.05
CA LEU A 244 -9.49 -17.97 18.11
C LEU A 244 -10.65 -17.67 19.07
N ILE A 245 -11.79 -18.35 18.92
CA ILE A 245 -13.00 -18.09 19.69
C ILE A 245 -12.87 -18.54 21.16
N LYS A 246 -12.16 -19.64 21.42
CA LYS A 246 -11.93 -20.16 22.76
C LYS A 246 -10.70 -19.58 23.46
N GLY A 247 -9.84 -18.87 22.71
CA GLY A 247 -8.61 -18.27 23.20
C GLY A 247 -8.81 -16.94 23.94
N TYR A 248 -7.71 -16.31 24.31
CA TYR A 248 -7.74 -14.97 24.88
C TYR A 248 -8.18 -13.95 23.83
N VAL A 249 -8.99 -12.96 24.26
CA VAL A 249 -9.59 -11.97 23.36
C VAL A 249 -8.67 -10.76 23.19
N TYR A 250 -8.37 -10.40 21.95
CA TYR A 250 -7.46 -9.31 21.64
C TYR A 250 -7.92 -7.95 22.23
N GLN A 251 -9.20 -7.59 22.06
CA GLN A 251 -9.71 -6.32 22.58
C GLN A 251 -9.66 -6.25 24.13
N ASP A 252 -9.84 -7.38 24.81
CA ASP A 252 -9.71 -7.45 26.26
C ASP A 252 -8.25 -7.24 26.70
N LEU A 253 -7.29 -7.77 25.93
CA LEU A 253 -5.86 -7.52 26.15
C LEU A 253 -5.53 -6.03 26.02
N ILE A 254 -5.94 -5.42 24.90
CA ILE A 254 -5.70 -3.99 24.66
C ILE A 254 -6.35 -3.16 25.77
N LYS A 255 -7.63 -3.37 26.05
CA LYS A 255 -8.36 -2.63 27.10
C LYS A 255 -7.67 -2.73 28.47
N LYS A 256 -7.10 -3.88 28.78
CA LYS A 256 -6.49 -4.15 30.09
C LYS A 256 -5.07 -3.60 30.22
N ARG A 257 -4.32 -3.45 29.09
CA ARG A 257 -2.89 -3.15 29.09
C ARG A 257 -2.49 -1.85 28.39
N LYS A 258 -3.41 -1.21 27.68
CA LYS A 258 -3.15 0.06 27.00
C LYS A 258 -2.73 1.14 28.00
N GLY A 259 -1.64 1.87 27.68
CA GLY A 259 -1.12 2.99 28.46
C GLY A 259 -0.44 2.63 29.77
N LEU A 260 -0.24 1.32 30.08
CA LEU A 260 0.42 0.91 31.33
C LEU A 260 1.95 1.08 31.28
N MET A 261 2.53 1.11 30.10
CA MET A 261 3.98 1.25 29.93
C MET A 261 4.29 2.34 28.91
N ASP A 262 5.27 3.19 29.25
CA ASP A 262 5.67 4.28 28.36
C ASP A 262 6.56 3.79 27.20
N THR A 263 7.34 2.73 27.39
CA THR A 263 8.37 2.29 26.43
C THR A 263 8.18 0.84 26.00
N ALA A 264 8.20 0.60 24.69
CA ALA A 264 8.29 -0.73 24.09
C ALA A 264 9.63 -0.92 23.39
N VAL A 265 10.25 -2.08 23.58
CA VAL A 265 11.44 -2.53 22.84
C VAL A 265 11.01 -3.67 21.92
N ILE A 266 11.13 -3.45 20.60
CA ILE A 266 10.87 -4.45 19.58
C ILE A 266 12.16 -5.14 19.23
N VAL A 267 12.18 -6.47 19.39
CA VAL A 267 13.38 -7.29 19.23
C VAL A 267 13.30 -8.08 17.93
N ALA A 268 13.95 -7.59 16.89
CA ALA A 268 14.10 -8.29 15.61
C ALA A 268 15.34 -9.19 15.60
N THR A 269 15.76 -9.68 14.45
CA THR A 269 16.80 -10.72 14.31
C THR A 269 17.99 -10.30 13.47
N GLY A 270 18.16 -9.02 13.20
CA GLY A 270 19.32 -8.52 12.48
C GLY A 270 20.63 -8.72 13.22
N PRO A 271 21.79 -8.66 12.54
CA PRO A 271 23.10 -8.97 13.13
C PRO A 271 23.47 -8.14 14.35
N SER A 272 22.98 -6.90 14.46
CA SER A 272 23.25 -6.01 15.58
C SER A 272 22.70 -6.52 16.92
N LEU A 273 21.70 -7.40 16.91
CA LEU A 273 21.07 -7.93 18.13
C LEU A 273 22.07 -8.58 19.07
N ASP A 274 23.08 -9.28 18.53
CA ASP A 274 24.09 -9.97 19.34
C ASP A 274 24.78 -9.04 20.36
N LYS A 275 24.98 -7.77 20.02
CA LYS A 275 25.61 -6.76 20.90
C LYS A 275 24.67 -6.18 21.94
N GLN A 276 23.35 -6.36 21.79
CA GLN A 276 22.32 -5.65 22.56
C GLN A 276 21.66 -6.51 23.62
N LEU A 277 21.88 -7.83 23.60
CA LEU A 277 21.20 -8.80 24.45
C LEU A 277 21.45 -8.59 25.96
N ASP A 278 22.68 -8.27 26.35
CA ASP A 278 23.00 -8.06 27.79
C ASP A 278 22.35 -6.76 28.30
N THR A 279 22.37 -5.70 27.48
CA THR A 279 21.66 -4.45 27.78
C THR A 279 20.16 -4.72 27.90
N LEU A 280 19.57 -5.43 26.95
CA LEU A 280 18.15 -5.79 26.99
C LEU A 280 17.81 -6.57 28.26
N LYS A 281 18.63 -7.55 28.65
CA LYS A 281 18.43 -8.33 29.87
C LYS A 281 18.36 -7.46 31.10
N LYS A 282 19.26 -6.47 31.21
CA LYS A 282 19.31 -5.51 32.34
C LYS A 282 18.04 -4.67 32.41
N PHE A 283 17.54 -4.19 31.30
CA PHE A 283 16.43 -3.20 31.25
C PHE A 283 15.04 -3.83 30.99
N ALA A 284 14.96 -5.09 30.58
CA ALA A 284 13.69 -5.80 30.34
C ALA A 284 12.66 -5.68 31.48
N PRO A 285 13.03 -5.64 32.80
CA PRO A 285 12.06 -5.46 33.85
C PRO A 285 11.33 -4.09 33.86
N TYR A 286 11.81 -3.09 33.14
CA TYR A 286 11.31 -1.71 33.18
C TYR A 286 10.56 -1.30 31.92
N VAL A 287 10.60 -2.14 30.86
CA VAL A 287 10.01 -1.83 29.55
C VAL A 287 9.17 -3.00 29.05
N THR A 288 8.26 -2.73 28.12
CA THR A 288 7.59 -3.79 27.37
C THR A 288 8.55 -4.40 26.36
N VAL A 289 8.76 -5.71 26.42
CA VAL A 289 9.59 -6.46 25.46
C VAL A 289 8.67 -7.19 24.47
N ILE A 290 8.74 -6.81 23.19
CA ILE A 290 8.00 -7.46 22.12
C ILE A 290 8.98 -8.24 21.25
N SER A 291 8.95 -9.56 21.36
CA SER A 291 9.76 -10.48 20.56
C SER A 291 9.04 -10.81 19.26
N LEU A 292 9.78 -10.93 18.18
CA LEU A 292 9.29 -11.64 17.00
C LEU A 292 9.34 -13.15 17.25
N ASP A 293 8.62 -13.93 16.44
CA ASP A 293 8.69 -15.39 16.45
C ASP A 293 10.13 -15.90 16.28
N ALA A 294 10.86 -15.35 15.32
CA ALA A 294 12.24 -15.75 15.04
C ALA A 294 13.26 -15.30 16.11
N SER A 295 13.00 -14.22 16.84
CA SER A 295 13.89 -13.79 17.95
C SER A 295 13.62 -14.50 19.27
N LEU A 296 12.47 -15.15 19.42
CA LEU A 296 12.10 -15.88 20.64
C LEU A 296 13.14 -16.94 21.08
N PRO A 297 13.66 -17.80 20.18
CA PRO A 297 14.71 -18.77 20.56
C PRO A 297 16.01 -18.10 21.02
N ILE A 298 16.35 -16.93 20.46
CA ILE A 298 17.55 -16.16 20.82
C ILE A 298 17.37 -15.59 22.23
N LEU A 299 16.25 -14.91 22.50
CA LEU A 299 15.94 -14.36 23.83
C LEU A 299 15.93 -15.42 24.89
N ALA A 300 15.36 -16.59 24.60
CA ALA A 300 15.31 -17.70 25.54
C ALA A 300 16.70 -18.24 25.89
N LYS A 301 17.62 -18.35 24.92
CA LYS A 301 19.01 -18.75 25.17
C LYS A 301 19.73 -17.79 26.13
N HIS A 302 19.39 -16.49 26.08
CA HIS A 302 19.99 -15.46 26.92
C HIS A 302 19.21 -15.20 28.23
N GLY A 303 18.13 -15.97 28.48
CA GLY A 303 17.33 -15.84 29.71
C GLY A 303 16.49 -14.56 29.75
N ILE A 304 16.11 -13.98 28.61
CA ILE A 304 15.31 -12.75 28.50
C ILE A 304 13.85 -13.13 28.32
N LYS A 305 12.97 -12.58 29.20
CA LYS A 305 11.52 -12.82 29.15
C LYS A 305 10.81 -11.79 28.27
N PRO A 306 10.17 -12.19 27.17
CA PRO A 306 9.30 -11.28 26.43
C PRO A 306 7.94 -11.13 27.14
N ASP A 307 7.28 -9.99 26.95
CA ASP A 307 5.89 -9.74 27.36
C ASP A 307 4.91 -10.15 26.26
N TYR A 308 5.33 -9.95 25.03
CA TYR A 308 4.58 -10.32 23.83
C TYR A 308 5.50 -11.01 22.81
N VAL A 309 4.90 -11.93 22.07
CA VAL A 309 5.54 -12.59 20.92
C VAL A 309 4.61 -12.42 19.73
N THR A 310 5.08 -11.84 18.64
CA THR A 310 4.28 -11.65 17.42
C THR A 310 4.62 -12.68 16.35
N SER A 311 3.62 -13.08 15.53
CA SER A 311 3.81 -13.94 14.37
C SER A 311 2.70 -13.76 13.34
N ILE A 312 3.06 -13.79 12.06
CA ILE A 312 2.10 -13.61 10.93
C ILE A 312 2.20 -14.72 9.89
N GLU A 313 3.21 -15.58 9.98
CA GLU A 313 3.60 -16.45 8.88
C GLU A 313 2.64 -17.62 8.65
N ARG A 314 2.26 -17.83 7.39
CA ARG A 314 1.34 -18.89 6.95
C ARG A 314 2.01 -20.25 6.81
N VAL A 315 3.34 -20.27 6.71
CA VAL A 315 4.13 -21.47 6.40
C VAL A 315 4.44 -22.32 7.62
N ILE A 316 4.60 -23.63 7.42
CA ILE A 316 4.81 -24.59 8.51
C ILE A 316 6.19 -24.44 9.19
N GLU A 317 7.16 -23.96 8.46
CA GLU A 317 8.56 -23.82 8.89
C GLU A 317 8.67 -22.97 10.17
N THR A 318 7.88 -21.91 10.26
CA THR A 318 7.85 -21.01 11.42
C THR A 318 7.37 -21.69 12.70
N SER A 319 6.67 -22.82 12.57
CA SER A 319 6.26 -23.62 13.74
C SER A 319 7.46 -24.09 14.58
N SER A 320 8.65 -24.16 13.98
CA SER A 320 9.88 -24.56 14.64
C SER A 320 10.32 -23.58 15.73
N PHE A 321 10.01 -22.29 15.59
CA PHE A 321 10.34 -21.25 16.58
C PHE A 321 9.59 -21.45 17.91
N PHE A 322 8.43 -22.09 17.89
CA PHE A 322 7.57 -22.30 19.04
C PHE A 322 7.73 -23.65 19.73
N LYS A 323 8.64 -24.50 19.27
CA LYS A 323 8.92 -25.78 19.95
C LYS A 323 9.44 -25.52 21.36
N LYS A 324 8.95 -26.30 22.33
CA LYS A 324 9.35 -26.21 23.75
C LYS A 324 10.84 -26.50 23.91
N ARG A 325 11.69 -25.49 23.89
CA ARG A 325 13.13 -25.58 24.17
C ARG A 325 13.58 -24.68 25.31
N ASN A 326 12.69 -23.85 25.86
CA ASN A 326 13.11 -22.60 26.51
C ASN A 326 12.75 -22.52 27.99
N GLY A 327 12.54 -23.67 28.65
CA GLY A 327 12.08 -23.64 30.03
C GLY A 327 10.74 -22.93 30.20
N ASN A 328 10.58 -22.17 31.27
CA ASN A 328 9.35 -21.40 31.54
C ASN A 328 9.49 -19.89 31.23
N LEU A 329 10.49 -19.48 30.46
CA LEU A 329 10.79 -18.05 30.24
C LEU A 329 9.65 -17.30 29.53
N ASP A 330 8.94 -17.94 28.62
CA ASP A 330 7.82 -17.39 27.87
C ASP A 330 6.44 -17.72 28.46
N LYS A 331 6.39 -18.31 29.65
CA LYS A 331 5.14 -18.76 30.31
C LYS A 331 4.13 -17.63 30.49
N ASP A 332 4.60 -16.43 30.79
CA ASP A 332 3.78 -15.27 31.06
C ASP A 332 3.56 -14.35 29.83
N ALA A 333 4.26 -14.62 28.72
CA ALA A 333 4.13 -13.90 27.49
C ALA A 333 2.78 -14.17 26.82
N TYR A 334 2.21 -13.13 26.19
CA TYR A 334 1.08 -13.29 25.27
C TYR A 334 1.59 -13.42 23.84
N PHE A 335 1.18 -14.49 23.18
CA PHE A 335 1.49 -14.76 21.78
C PHE A 335 0.40 -14.11 20.91
N ILE A 336 0.71 -12.96 20.33
CA ILE A 336 -0.20 -12.18 19.47
C ILE A 336 0.03 -12.63 18.01
N VAL A 337 -0.81 -13.52 17.56
CA VAL A 337 -0.59 -14.28 16.33
C VAL A 337 -1.74 -14.01 15.36
N ALA A 338 -1.42 -13.72 14.09
CA ALA A 338 -2.45 -13.56 13.08
C ALA A 338 -3.24 -14.87 12.89
N SER A 339 -4.55 -14.78 12.74
CA SER A 339 -5.44 -15.95 12.59
C SER A 339 -5.08 -16.85 11.40
N LEU A 340 -4.43 -16.29 10.38
CA LEU A 340 -3.94 -17.01 9.21
C LEU A 340 -2.59 -17.73 9.40
N THR A 341 -1.98 -17.65 10.59
CA THR A 341 -0.75 -18.39 10.88
C THR A 341 -0.98 -19.89 10.83
N HIS A 342 0.07 -20.65 10.43
CA HIS A 342 -0.06 -22.09 10.22
C HIS A 342 -0.59 -22.81 11.47
N PRO A 343 -1.58 -23.73 11.37
CA PRO A 343 -2.18 -24.41 12.53
C PRO A 343 -1.18 -25.19 13.40
N GLN A 344 -0.06 -25.65 12.81
CA GLN A 344 1.01 -26.29 13.59
C GLN A 344 1.73 -25.30 14.52
N SER A 345 1.90 -24.05 14.11
CA SER A 345 2.44 -22.99 14.98
C SER A 345 1.50 -22.73 16.16
N VAL A 346 0.18 -22.64 15.89
CA VAL A 346 -0.84 -22.52 16.93
C VAL A 346 -0.78 -23.69 17.93
N LYS A 347 -0.65 -24.92 17.47
CA LYS A 347 -0.51 -26.11 18.32
C LYS A 347 0.78 -26.07 19.15
N ASN A 348 1.88 -25.62 18.57
CA ASN A 348 3.17 -25.54 19.27
C ASN A 348 3.19 -24.42 20.32
N ILE A 349 2.39 -23.36 20.13
CA ILE A 349 2.22 -22.28 21.10
C ILE A 349 1.41 -22.76 22.31
N LEU A 350 0.35 -23.55 22.12
CA LEU A 350 -0.47 -24.06 23.21
C LEU A 350 0.31 -24.99 24.16
N PRO A 351 0.11 -24.95 25.48
CA PRO A 351 -0.95 -24.22 26.21
C PRO A 351 -0.57 -22.80 26.68
N ARG A 352 0.46 -22.18 26.10
CA ARG A 352 0.84 -20.81 26.42
C ARG A 352 -0.29 -19.82 26.09
N ARG A 353 -0.16 -18.55 26.50
CA ARG A 353 -1.21 -17.55 26.35
C ARG A 353 -1.33 -17.07 24.90
N LEU A 354 -2.14 -17.76 24.12
CA LEU A 354 -2.38 -17.47 22.71
C LEU A 354 -3.52 -16.46 22.54
N VAL A 355 -3.26 -15.38 21.80
CA VAL A 355 -4.23 -14.41 21.30
C VAL A 355 -4.19 -14.44 19.78
N LEU A 356 -5.17 -15.05 19.14
CA LEU A 356 -5.31 -14.99 17.70
C LEU A 356 -6.02 -13.69 17.32
N THR A 357 -5.47 -12.97 16.33
CA THR A 357 -6.01 -11.68 15.88
C THR A 357 -6.52 -11.76 14.46
N LEU A 358 -7.71 -11.19 14.23
CA LEU A 358 -8.23 -10.96 12.90
C LEU A 358 -7.51 -9.76 12.25
N ARG A 359 -7.38 -9.81 10.92
CA ARG A 359 -6.89 -8.69 10.11
C ARG A 359 -8.03 -7.73 9.79
N PRO A 360 -7.78 -6.43 9.48
CA PRO A 360 -8.79 -5.46 9.09
C PRO A 360 -9.49 -5.73 7.73
N GLN A 361 -9.25 -6.88 7.11
CA GLN A 361 -9.75 -7.27 5.78
C GLN A 361 -10.96 -8.21 5.86
N ALA A 362 -11.20 -9.00 4.83
CA ALA A 362 -12.42 -9.80 4.62
C ALA A 362 -12.86 -10.69 5.79
N GLU A 363 -11.93 -11.14 6.65
CA GLU A 363 -12.28 -11.92 7.86
C GLU A 363 -13.13 -11.12 8.87
N CYS A 364 -13.13 -9.80 8.79
CA CYS A 364 -13.95 -8.91 9.62
C CYS A 364 -15.45 -9.15 9.47
N SER A 365 -15.86 -9.69 8.34
CA SER A 365 -17.28 -9.91 8.01
C SER A 365 -17.97 -11.00 8.84
N MET A 366 -17.20 -11.80 9.61
CA MET A 366 -17.78 -12.80 10.53
C MET A 366 -18.43 -12.18 11.77
N GLY A 367 -18.24 -10.87 12.04
CA GLY A 367 -18.75 -10.19 13.23
C GLY A 367 -18.02 -10.55 14.54
N LEU A 368 -16.82 -11.13 14.44
CA LEU A 368 -15.96 -11.49 15.58
C LEU A 368 -15.08 -10.30 16.02
N ASN A 369 -15.63 -9.10 16.09
CA ASN A 369 -14.92 -7.83 16.24
C ASN A 369 -14.00 -7.77 17.49
N LYS A 370 -14.35 -8.50 18.55
CA LYS A 370 -13.51 -8.55 19.77
C LYS A 370 -12.13 -9.19 19.55
N HIS A 371 -12.02 -10.03 18.52
CA HIS A 371 -10.77 -10.71 18.17
C HIS A 371 -9.91 -9.91 17.19
N GLY A 372 -10.27 -8.70 16.82
CA GLY A 372 -9.52 -7.83 15.91
C GLY A 372 -9.54 -6.39 16.38
N TYR A 373 -8.91 -5.42 15.68
CA TYR A 373 -8.10 -5.74 14.48
C TYR A 373 -6.70 -5.20 14.72
N LEU A 374 -5.69 -6.01 14.48
CA LEU A 374 -4.30 -5.58 14.53
C LEU A 374 -3.76 -5.50 13.09
N GLY A 375 -3.21 -4.35 12.72
CA GLY A 375 -2.44 -4.20 11.50
C GLY A 375 -1.20 -5.09 11.54
N ILE A 376 -0.86 -5.71 10.43
CA ILE A 376 0.32 -6.61 10.39
C ILE A 376 1.46 -6.04 9.55
N GLY A 377 1.20 -5.01 8.71
CA GLY A 377 2.20 -4.51 7.78
C GLY A 377 2.69 -5.61 6.82
N LEU A 378 3.95 -5.54 6.42
CA LEU A 378 4.59 -6.46 5.49
C LEU A 378 5.43 -7.56 6.18
N SER A 379 5.71 -7.41 7.48
CA SER A 379 6.53 -8.36 8.26
C SER A 379 6.03 -8.52 9.69
N THR A 380 6.48 -9.58 10.36
CA THR A 380 6.23 -9.79 11.81
C THR A 380 6.72 -8.60 12.64
N ALA A 381 7.79 -7.95 12.22
CA ALA A 381 8.34 -6.78 12.91
C ALA A 381 7.45 -5.54 12.75
N ASN A 382 6.84 -5.33 11.57
CA ASN A 382 5.82 -4.30 11.38
C ASN A 382 4.58 -4.57 12.26
N GLN A 383 4.16 -5.84 12.40
CA GLN A 383 3.08 -6.21 13.33
C GLN A 383 3.44 -5.87 14.79
N ALA A 384 4.67 -6.14 15.21
CA ALA A 384 5.15 -5.79 16.56
C ALA A 384 5.10 -4.26 16.79
N TYR A 385 5.44 -3.47 15.77
CA TYR A 385 5.34 -2.03 15.81
C TYR A 385 3.88 -1.56 15.97
N GLN A 386 2.96 -2.13 15.18
CA GLN A 386 1.53 -1.84 15.32
C GLN A 386 1.00 -2.23 16.70
N LEU A 387 1.47 -3.33 17.29
CA LEU A 387 1.09 -3.71 18.64
C LEU A 387 1.59 -2.69 19.67
N ALA A 388 2.84 -2.23 19.57
CA ALA A 388 3.40 -1.19 20.43
C ALA A 388 2.57 0.11 20.34
N TYR A 389 2.19 0.52 19.13
CA TYR A 389 1.35 1.68 18.89
C TYR A 389 -0.05 1.54 19.52
N VAL A 390 -0.73 0.42 19.28
CA VAL A 390 -2.10 0.19 19.82
C VAL A 390 -2.11 0.10 21.34
N LEU A 391 -1.04 -0.40 21.95
CA LEU A 391 -0.85 -0.41 23.42
C LEU A 391 -0.50 0.97 24.00
N ASP A 392 -0.39 2.00 23.15
CA ASP A 392 -0.21 3.41 23.55
C ASP A 392 1.15 3.72 24.21
N HIS A 393 2.21 3.08 23.70
CA HIS A 393 3.56 3.40 24.14
C HIS A 393 3.99 4.76 23.60
N LYS A 394 4.61 5.59 24.43
CA LYS A 394 5.15 6.91 24.05
C LYS A 394 6.50 6.82 23.35
N ASN A 395 7.23 5.74 23.63
CA ASN A 395 8.53 5.47 23.06
C ASN A 395 8.55 4.07 22.46
N ILE A 396 8.95 3.96 21.20
CA ILE A 396 9.13 2.68 20.51
C ILE A 396 10.60 2.58 20.11
N VAL A 397 11.27 1.53 20.59
CA VAL A 397 12.70 1.30 20.41
C VAL A 397 12.92 0.06 19.58
N LEU A 398 13.66 0.19 18.48
CA LEU A 398 13.99 -0.90 17.56
C LEU A 398 15.39 -1.39 17.83
N ILE A 399 15.56 -2.70 18.08
CA ILE A 399 16.85 -3.40 18.18
C ILE A 399 16.87 -4.62 17.28
N GLY A 400 18.02 -4.97 16.73
CA GLY A 400 18.16 -6.04 15.76
C GLY A 400 17.35 -5.80 14.47
N GLN A 401 16.95 -4.57 14.18
CA GLN A 401 16.17 -4.18 12.99
C GLN A 401 17.08 -3.60 11.90
N ASP A 402 18.16 -4.31 11.59
CA ASP A 402 19.22 -3.83 10.69
C ASP A 402 18.74 -3.60 9.26
N LEU A 403 17.84 -4.44 8.74
CA LEU A 403 17.33 -4.38 7.36
C LEU A 403 18.46 -4.31 6.31
N ALA A 404 19.62 -4.85 6.65
CA ALA A 404 20.84 -4.89 5.87
C ALA A 404 21.73 -6.04 6.31
N PHE A 405 22.66 -6.41 5.45
CA PHE A 405 23.73 -7.35 5.80
C PHE A 405 24.80 -6.66 6.67
N ALA A 406 25.37 -7.41 7.59
CA ALA A 406 26.55 -6.96 8.31
C ALA A 406 27.77 -6.87 7.40
N PRO A 407 28.83 -6.13 7.77
CA PRO A 407 30.05 -6.05 6.99
C PRO A 407 30.73 -7.41 6.70
N ASP A 408 30.54 -8.40 7.59
CA ASP A 408 31.01 -9.78 7.42
C ASP A 408 30.09 -10.66 6.57
N GLY A 409 29.02 -10.08 6.00
CA GLY A 409 28.04 -10.75 5.14
C GLY A 409 26.92 -11.46 5.86
N LYS A 410 26.87 -11.44 7.21
CA LYS A 410 25.78 -12.05 7.97
C LYS A 410 24.47 -11.29 7.73
N SER A 411 23.40 -12.06 7.51
CA SER A 411 22.04 -11.52 7.34
C SER A 411 21.26 -11.42 8.65
N HIS A 412 21.59 -12.22 9.67
CA HIS A 412 20.88 -12.32 10.94
C HIS A 412 21.83 -12.56 12.12
N ALA A 413 21.30 -12.34 13.32
CA ALA A 413 21.97 -12.60 14.58
C ALA A 413 22.27 -14.10 14.79
N THR A 414 23.23 -14.39 15.66
CA THR A 414 23.64 -15.76 16.01
C THR A 414 22.48 -16.55 16.61
N GLY A 415 22.17 -17.68 15.98
CA GLY A 415 21.07 -18.58 16.41
C GLY A 415 19.78 -18.41 15.61
N HIS A 416 19.73 -17.56 14.63
CA HIS A 416 18.63 -17.52 13.67
C HIS A 416 18.63 -18.78 12.78
N ALA A 417 17.44 -19.29 12.44
CA ALA A 417 17.29 -20.58 11.77
C ALA A 417 17.43 -20.53 10.26
N PHE A 418 17.24 -19.37 9.62
CA PHE A 418 17.18 -19.22 8.18
C PHE A 418 18.14 -18.14 7.71
N ALA A 419 18.77 -18.36 6.54
CA ALA A 419 19.60 -17.36 5.86
C ALA A 419 18.76 -16.58 4.85
N GLN A 420 19.13 -15.33 4.62
CA GLN A 420 18.53 -14.50 3.57
C GLN A 420 19.31 -14.68 2.26
N ALA A 421 18.61 -14.69 1.13
CA ALA A 421 19.23 -14.67 -0.18
C ALA A 421 20.04 -13.37 -0.38
N ASP A 422 21.18 -13.49 -1.05
CA ASP A 422 22.07 -12.38 -1.35
C ASP A 422 21.55 -11.59 -2.56
N GLU A 423 21.50 -10.26 -2.43
CA GLU A 423 21.07 -9.34 -3.48
C GLU A 423 22.04 -8.13 -3.52
N ASN A 424 22.26 -7.55 -4.69
CA ASN A 424 23.09 -6.37 -4.89
C ASN A 424 22.24 -5.07 -4.85
N LEU A 425 21.50 -4.88 -3.77
CA LEU A 425 20.75 -3.65 -3.51
C LEU A 425 21.41 -2.91 -2.34
N TYR A 426 21.51 -1.60 -2.43
CA TYR A 426 22.11 -0.75 -1.40
C TYR A 426 21.10 0.27 -0.89
N THR A 427 21.25 0.66 0.36
CA THR A 427 20.45 1.68 1.01
C THR A 427 21.33 2.51 1.94
N THR A 428 20.86 3.71 2.32
CA THR A 428 21.60 4.58 3.25
C THR A 428 21.90 3.87 4.56
N ALA A 429 23.13 3.93 5.02
CA ALA A 429 23.57 3.34 6.27
C ALA A 429 23.05 4.09 7.49
N TYR A 430 22.98 3.40 8.65
CA TYR A 430 22.78 4.00 9.97
C TYR A 430 23.73 5.19 10.16
N GLY A 431 23.23 6.30 10.70
CA GLY A 431 23.97 7.55 10.83
C GLY A 431 23.89 8.45 9.60
N GLY A 432 23.25 8.01 8.51
CA GLY A 432 23.03 8.81 7.30
C GLY A 432 24.25 8.97 6.38
N ILE A 433 25.38 8.30 6.68
CA ILE A 433 26.63 8.42 5.92
C ILE A 433 27.00 7.06 5.33
N GLY A 434 27.18 7.04 4.00
CA GLY A 434 27.51 5.82 3.25
C GLY A 434 26.31 4.93 2.98
N GLU A 435 26.58 3.74 2.45
CA GLU A 435 25.58 2.77 2.04
C GLU A 435 25.85 1.39 2.65
N VAL A 436 24.79 0.63 2.89
CA VAL A 436 24.84 -0.77 3.30
C VAL A 436 24.05 -1.64 2.34
N ARG A 437 24.53 -2.87 2.14
CA ARG A 437 23.86 -3.85 1.31
C ARG A 437 22.57 -4.36 1.97
N THR A 438 21.51 -4.40 1.18
CA THR A 438 20.18 -4.83 1.61
C THR A 438 19.54 -5.77 0.59
N THR A 439 18.26 -6.11 0.79
CA THR A 439 17.44 -6.84 -0.17
C THR A 439 16.20 -6.03 -0.52
N TYR A 440 15.57 -6.33 -1.66
CA TYR A 440 14.32 -5.72 -2.08
C TYR A 440 13.20 -5.89 -1.02
N VAL A 441 13.16 -7.07 -0.38
CA VAL A 441 12.18 -7.37 0.68
C VAL A 441 12.43 -6.52 1.92
N TRP A 442 13.68 -6.38 2.36
CA TRP A 442 14.01 -5.55 3.52
C TRP A 442 13.81 -4.06 3.25
N ASP A 443 14.07 -3.60 2.03
CA ASP A 443 13.77 -2.21 1.65
C ASP A 443 12.26 -1.93 1.70
N LYS A 444 11.42 -2.88 1.27
CA LYS A 444 9.96 -2.78 1.47
C LYS A 444 9.56 -2.70 2.93
N PHE A 445 10.15 -3.53 3.80
CA PHE A 445 9.88 -3.48 5.24
C PHE A 445 10.30 -2.14 5.83
N LYS A 446 11.46 -1.60 5.42
CA LYS A 446 11.95 -0.28 5.81
C LYS A 446 10.96 0.83 5.43
N ASN A 447 10.48 0.82 4.19
CA ASN A 447 9.52 1.82 3.72
C ASN A 447 8.21 1.78 4.51
N GLN A 448 7.73 0.60 4.88
CA GLN A 448 6.56 0.46 5.74
C GLN A 448 6.82 1.06 7.14
N TYR A 449 8.00 0.82 7.72
CA TYR A 449 8.39 1.45 8.97
C TYR A 449 8.43 2.97 8.86
N GLU A 450 9.07 3.52 7.83
CA GLU A 450 9.18 4.96 7.62
C GLU A 450 7.79 5.63 7.53
N SER A 451 6.84 5.00 6.85
CA SER A 451 5.44 5.46 6.77
C SER A 451 4.73 5.42 8.12
N ASP A 452 4.87 4.30 8.86
CA ASP A 452 4.26 4.15 10.18
C ASP A 452 4.87 5.13 11.20
N ILE A 453 6.19 5.30 11.17
CA ILE A 453 6.95 6.22 12.04
C ILE A 453 6.57 7.66 11.78
N GLU A 454 6.45 8.07 10.52
CA GLU A 454 5.98 9.40 10.17
C GLU A 454 4.60 9.68 10.78
N SER A 455 3.68 8.73 10.63
CA SER A 455 2.32 8.84 11.21
C SER A 455 2.33 8.91 12.74
N THR A 456 3.19 8.14 13.41
CA THR A 456 3.27 8.11 14.88
C THR A 456 4.04 9.30 15.46
N ASN A 457 5.06 9.81 14.77
CA ASN A 457 5.76 11.04 15.15
C ASN A 457 4.79 12.24 15.21
N LYS A 458 3.87 12.34 14.24
CA LYS A 458 2.81 13.38 14.25
C LYS A 458 1.89 13.28 15.47
N LYS A 459 1.79 12.12 16.11
CA LYS A 459 1.03 11.88 17.34
C LYS A 459 1.88 12.01 18.60
N GLY A 460 3.13 12.47 18.50
CA GLY A 460 4.04 12.70 19.60
C GLY A 460 4.75 11.45 20.13
N ILE A 461 4.66 10.31 19.43
CA ILE A 461 5.41 9.09 19.79
C ILE A 461 6.86 9.26 19.33
N LYS A 462 7.82 8.94 20.19
CA LYS A 462 9.24 8.96 19.87
C LYS A 462 9.69 7.59 19.40
N ASN A 463 10.28 7.54 18.22
CA ASN A 463 10.77 6.31 17.59
C ASN A 463 12.29 6.29 17.59
N TYR A 464 12.89 5.23 18.12
CA TYR A 464 14.35 5.10 18.24
C TYR A 464 14.84 3.91 17.39
N ASN A 465 15.84 4.16 16.55
CA ASN A 465 16.62 3.11 15.91
C ASN A 465 17.91 2.90 16.72
N CYS A 466 17.98 1.83 17.45
CA CYS A 466 19.10 1.49 18.33
C CYS A 466 19.92 0.30 17.81
N THR A 467 19.91 0.06 16.50
CA THR A 467 20.67 -1.04 15.88
C THR A 467 22.18 -0.80 15.91
N GLU A 468 22.61 0.47 15.97
CA GLU A 468 24.04 0.84 15.95
C GLU A 468 24.77 0.25 14.74
N GLY A 469 24.05 0.14 13.62
CA GLY A 469 24.46 -0.40 12.33
C GLY A 469 23.26 -0.73 11.46
N GLY A 470 23.51 -1.31 10.27
CA GLY A 470 22.47 -1.61 9.30
C GLY A 470 21.96 -0.39 8.55
N ALA A 471 20.70 -0.42 8.11
CA ALA A 471 20.07 0.64 7.35
C ALA A 471 19.57 1.79 8.24
N MET A 472 19.70 3.01 7.74
CA MET A 472 18.98 4.15 8.30
C MET A 472 17.47 3.98 8.09
N ILE A 473 16.68 4.23 9.14
CA ILE A 473 15.22 4.25 9.08
C ILE A 473 14.78 5.70 9.30
N LYS A 474 14.25 6.35 8.27
CA LYS A 474 13.87 7.77 8.31
C LYS A 474 12.82 8.03 9.40
N GLY A 475 12.95 9.16 10.06
CA GLY A 475 12.03 9.60 11.11
C GLY A 475 12.32 9.01 12.49
N THR A 476 13.32 8.15 12.63
CA THR A 476 13.80 7.65 13.93
C THR A 476 14.88 8.52 14.52
N ILE A 477 15.02 8.45 15.83
CA ILE A 477 16.16 8.99 16.59
C ILE A 477 17.20 7.88 16.71
N GLU A 478 18.34 8.04 16.06
CA GLU A 478 19.44 7.08 16.10
C GLU A 478 20.35 7.37 17.30
N LYS A 479 20.39 6.42 18.21
CA LYS A 479 21.21 6.49 19.45
C LYS A 479 21.65 5.10 19.91
N PRO A 480 22.77 4.98 20.64
CA PRO A 480 23.16 3.73 21.29
C PRO A 480 22.07 3.20 22.21
N PHE A 481 21.82 1.89 22.15
CA PHE A 481 20.74 1.24 22.90
C PHE A 481 20.86 1.43 24.42
N VAL A 482 22.08 1.29 24.97
CA VAL A 482 22.33 1.49 26.40
C VAL A 482 21.93 2.90 26.85
N GLN A 483 22.29 3.93 26.07
CA GLN A 483 21.99 5.32 26.38
C GLN A 483 20.47 5.56 26.40
N VAL A 484 19.77 5.07 25.38
CA VAL A 484 18.29 5.20 25.29
C VAL A 484 17.63 4.51 26.49
N MET A 485 18.09 3.32 26.86
CA MET A 485 17.51 2.62 28.01
C MET A 485 17.76 3.35 29.33
N GLU A 486 18.95 3.87 29.55
CA GLU A 486 19.25 4.65 30.75
C GLU A 486 18.42 5.96 30.84
N GLU A 487 18.22 6.62 29.72
CA GLU A 487 17.38 7.83 29.64
C GLU A 487 15.89 7.50 29.93
N LEU A 488 15.36 6.46 29.29
CA LEU A 488 13.92 6.15 29.33
C LEU A 488 13.47 5.37 30.58
N THR A 489 14.40 4.71 31.29
CA THR A 489 14.06 3.93 32.47
C THR A 489 14.48 4.59 33.80
N ARG A 490 15.14 5.75 33.73
CA ARG A 490 15.56 6.48 34.94
C ARG A 490 14.36 6.79 35.85
N GLY A 491 14.40 6.30 37.09
CA GLY A 491 13.33 6.49 38.09
C GLY A 491 12.02 5.75 37.79
N LYS A 492 12.02 4.82 36.83
CA LYS A 492 10.85 3.99 36.56
C LYS A 492 10.77 2.81 37.49
N GLU A 493 9.57 2.42 37.88
CA GLU A 493 9.28 1.20 38.65
C GLU A 493 9.31 -0.04 37.76
N LEU A 494 9.40 -1.22 38.41
CA LEU A 494 9.28 -2.48 37.70
C LEU A 494 7.92 -2.61 37.05
N LYS A 495 7.90 -3.13 35.84
CA LYS A 495 6.65 -3.32 35.08
C LYS A 495 5.66 -4.23 35.80
N ASN A 496 4.40 -3.87 35.80
CA ASN A 496 3.30 -4.70 36.27
C ASN A 496 2.23 -4.80 35.14
N LEU A 497 2.21 -5.95 34.48
CA LEU A 497 1.31 -6.18 33.35
C LEU A 497 0.23 -7.21 33.75
N PRO A 498 -1.01 -6.78 34.01
CA PRO A 498 -2.08 -7.65 34.49
C PRO A 498 -2.46 -8.72 33.45
N HIS A 499 -2.89 -9.88 33.95
CA HIS A 499 -3.43 -10.94 33.09
C HIS A 499 -4.88 -10.67 32.68
N ILE A 500 -5.25 -11.24 31.53
CA ILE A 500 -6.64 -11.22 31.03
C ILE A 500 -7.28 -12.59 31.25
N SER A 501 -8.60 -12.62 31.32
CA SER A 501 -9.40 -13.83 31.49
C SER A 501 -9.83 -14.40 30.13
N PHE A 502 -10.15 -15.69 30.12
CA PHE A 502 -10.82 -16.31 28.98
C PHE A 502 -12.26 -15.79 28.82
N PRO A 503 -12.83 -15.81 27.60
CA PRO A 503 -14.23 -15.51 27.38
C PRO A 503 -15.12 -16.54 28.10
N ASN A 504 -16.32 -16.12 28.51
CA ASN A 504 -17.27 -17.03 29.15
C ASN A 504 -17.90 -18.00 28.12
N GLU A 505 -18.43 -19.11 28.63
CA GLU A 505 -18.99 -20.19 27.81
C GLU A 505 -20.15 -19.71 26.89
N LYS A 506 -20.99 -18.79 27.38
CA LYS A 506 -22.11 -18.23 26.60
C LYS A 506 -21.60 -17.46 25.38
N THR A 507 -20.54 -16.68 25.54
CA THR A 507 -19.88 -15.95 24.44
C THR A 507 -19.26 -16.93 23.44
N ILE A 508 -18.53 -17.94 23.92
CA ILE A 508 -17.90 -18.97 23.06
C ILE A 508 -18.96 -19.67 22.21
N LYS A 509 -20.08 -20.14 22.83
CA LYS A 509 -21.16 -20.82 22.10
C LYS A 509 -21.78 -19.91 21.02
N LYS A 510 -22.03 -18.64 21.36
CA LYS A 510 -22.58 -17.67 20.44
C LYS A 510 -21.65 -17.45 19.22
N GLU A 511 -20.37 -17.22 19.47
CA GLU A 511 -19.40 -16.91 18.43
C GLU A 511 -19.09 -18.12 17.55
N LEU A 512 -19.04 -19.34 18.11
CA LEU A 512 -18.88 -20.58 17.33
C LEU A 512 -20.07 -20.77 16.37
N LEU A 513 -21.28 -20.59 16.85
CA LEU A 513 -22.50 -20.68 15.99
C LEU A 513 -22.50 -19.60 14.90
N GLN A 514 -22.08 -18.40 15.24
CA GLN A 514 -21.96 -17.28 14.30
C GLN A 514 -20.94 -17.58 13.20
N ALA A 515 -19.73 -18.03 13.56
CA ALA A 515 -18.71 -18.43 12.61
C ALA A 515 -19.18 -19.57 11.71
N TYR A 516 -19.85 -20.60 12.28
CA TYR A 516 -20.41 -21.70 11.49
C TYR A 516 -21.44 -21.19 10.46
N LYS A 517 -22.41 -20.36 10.88
CA LYS A 517 -23.42 -19.80 9.96
C LYS A 517 -22.77 -18.98 8.84
N PHE A 518 -21.75 -18.18 9.18
CA PHE A 518 -21.01 -17.40 8.20
C PHE A 518 -20.34 -18.31 7.15
N ILE A 519 -19.64 -19.36 7.58
CA ILE A 519 -18.96 -20.31 6.66
C ILE A 519 -19.97 -21.02 5.76
N GLN A 520 -21.13 -21.46 6.28
CA GLN A 520 -22.15 -22.09 5.47
C GLN A 520 -22.74 -21.14 4.41
N THR A 521 -22.99 -19.88 4.81
CA THR A 521 -23.50 -18.85 3.89
C THR A 521 -22.46 -18.51 2.82
N LYS A 522 -21.17 -18.40 3.21
CA LYS A 522 -20.06 -18.16 2.30
C LYS A 522 -20.01 -19.24 1.23
N ILE A 523 -19.93 -20.50 1.61
CA ILE A 523 -19.87 -21.63 0.68
C ILE A 523 -21.05 -21.59 -0.30
N LYS A 524 -22.27 -21.40 0.20
CA LYS A 524 -23.47 -21.32 -0.64
C LYS A 524 -23.36 -20.21 -1.69
N PHE A 525 -22.93 -19.02 -1.29
CA PHE A 525 -22.84 -17.87 -2.21
C PHE A 525 -21.70 -18.02 -3.21
N GLU A 526 -20.60 -18.61 -2.81
CA GLU A 526 -19.50 -18.95 -3.70
C GLU A 526 -19.93 -19.98 -4.77
N GLU A 527 -20.71 -21.01 -4.37
CA GLU A 527 -21.29 -21.99 -5.30
C GLU A 527 -22.24 -21.34 -6.32
N GLU A 528 -23.11 -20.42 -5.87
CA GLU A 528 -24.02 -19.68 -6.74
C GLU A 528 -23.27 -18.84 -7.78
N VAL A 529 -22.22 -18.12 -7.36
CA VAL A 529 -21.40 -17.29 -8.26
C VAL A 529 -20.58 -18.15 -9.20
N LYS A 530 -19.90 -19.18 -8.69
CA LYS A 530 -19.14 -20.14 -9.48
C LYS A 530 -19.99 -20.73 -10.60
N GLN A 531 -21.15 -21.26 -10.26
CA GLN A 531 -22.07 -21.85 -11.25
C GLN A 531 -22.42 -20.85 -12.35
N LYS A 532 -22.71 -19.59 -11.99
CA LYS A 532 -23.03 -18.56 -12.99
C LYS A 532 -21.87 -18.22 -13.90
N LEU A 533 -20.64 -18.17 -13.38
CA LEU A 533 -19.45 -17.93 -14.17
C LEU A 533 -19.16 -19.11 -15.12
N GLU A 534 -19.33 -20.35 -14.65
CA GLU A 534 -19.17 -21.57 -15.46
C GLU A 534 -20.20 -21.63 -16.58
N GLU A 535 -21.48 -21.37 -16.31
CA GLU A 535 -22.55 -21.32 -17.32
C GLU A 535 -22.20 -20.35 -18.45
N VAL A 536 -21.79 -19.11 -18.08
CA VAL A 536 -21.44 -18.09 -19.08
C VAL A 536 -20.16 -18.45 -19.81
N PHE A 537 -19.15 -19.01 -19.12
CA PHE A 537 -17.91 -19.47 -19.75
C PHE A 537 -18.20 -20.53 -20.83
N LEU A 538 -18.97 -21.55 -20.49
CA LEU A 538 -19.32 -22.64 -21.43
C LEU A 538 -20.15 -22.12 -22.63
N GLU A 539 -20.96 -21.09 -22.41
CA GLU A 539 -21.76 -20.47 -23.46
C GLU A 539 -20.92 -19.64 -24.43
N VAL A 540 -19.90 -18.90 -23.94
CA VAL A 540 -19.16 -17.96 -24.76
C VAL A 540 -17.81 -18.47 -25.27
N ALA A 541 -17.17 -19.41 -24.59
CA ALA A 541 -15.82 -19.87 -24.92
C ALA A 541 -15.69 -20.43 -26.36
N PRO A 542 -16.59 -21.26 -26.89
CA PRO A 542 -16.49 -21.74 -28.26
C PRO A 542 -16.60 -20.64 -29.32
N ASP A 543 -17.44 -19.65 -29.04
CA ASP A 543 -17.58 -18.49 -29.90
C ASP A 543 -16.34 -17.59 -29.89
N ILE A 544 -15.74 -17.42 -28.70
CA ILE A 544 -14.49 -16.66 -28.53
C ILE A 544 -13.34 -17.37 -29.24
N ASP A 545 -13.18 -18.69 -29.06
CA ASP A 545 -12.11 -19.45 -29.70
C ASP A 545 -12.19 -19.35 -31.24
N LYS A 546 -13.39 -19.38 -31.79
CA LYS A 546 -13.60 -19.15 -33.22
C LYS A 546 -13.21 -17.73 -33.63
N MET A 547 -13.49 -16.70 -32.83
CA MET A 547 -13.11 -15.33 -33.18
C MET A 547 -11.59 -15.15 -33.09
N ILE A 548 -10.92 -15.78 -32.14
CA ILE A 548 -9.46 -15.80 -32.02
C ILE A 548 -8.83 -16.46 -33.26
N GLU A 549 -9.34 -17.63 -33.67
CA GLU A 549 -8.84 -18.34 -34.84
C GLU A 549 -8.97 -17.48 -36.12
N ILE A 550 -10.10 -16.78 -36.29
CA ILE A 550 -10.33 -15.86 -37.41
C ILE A 550 -9.35 -14.66 -37.34
N ARG A 551 -9.10 -14.12 -36.15
CA ARG A 551 -8.14 -13.03 -35.94
C ARG A 551 -6.72 -13.47 -36.32
N ASP A 552 -6.30 -14.63 -35.84
CA ASP A 552 -4.93 -15.15 -36.05
C ASP A 552 -4.65 -15.48 -37.51
N LYS A 553 -5.71 -15.77 -38.30
CA LYS A 553 -5.64 -15.87 -39.75
C LYS A 553 -5.67 -14.51 -40.49
N GLY A 554 -5.82 -13.39 -39.75
CA GLY A 554 -5.96 -12.05 -40.36
C GLY A 554 -7.30 -11.80 -41.06
N GLU A 555 -8.31 -12.60 -40.80
CA GLU A 555 -9.62 -12.61 -41.48
C GLU A 555 -10.70 -11.83 -40.71
N LEU A 556 -10.37 -11.21 -39.56
CA LEU A 556 -11.32 -10.38 -38.84
C LEU A 556 -11.79 -9.21 -39.70
N SER A 557 -13.08 -8.92 -39.66
CA SER A 557 -13.72 -7.88 -40.43
C SER A 557 -14.93 -7.32 -39.69
N GLU A 558 -15.51 -6.24 -40.20
CA GLU A 558 -16.67 -5.55 -39.60
C GLU A 558 -17.88 -6.47 -39.35
N LYS A 559 -18.09 -7.50 -40.18
CA LYS A 559 -19.19 -8.47 -40.00
C LYS A 559 -19.12 -9.20 -38.63
N HIS A 560 -17.94 -9.33 -38.03
CA HIS A 560 -17.74 -10.02 -36.74
C HIS A 560 -18.08 -9.12 -35.52
N PHE A 561 -18.23 -7.82 -35.73
CA PHE A 561 -18.50 -6.86 -34.64
C PHE A 561 -19.78 -7.19 -33.85
N LYS A 562 -20.88 -7.51 -34.58
CA LYS A 562 -22.15 -7.87 -33.90
C LYS A 562 -22.03 -9.11 -33.02
N LYS A 563 -21.27 -10.11 -33.48
CA LYS A 563 -21.04 -11.35 -32.72
C LYS A 563 -20.24 -11.06 -31.45
N LEU A 564 -19.14 -10.31 -31.58
CA LEU A 564 -18.32 -9.90 -30.45
C LEU A 564 -19.12 -9.09 -29.41
N LEU A 565 -19.95 -8.14 -29.84
CA LEU A 565 -20.85 -7.42 -28.95
C LEU A 565 -21.86 -8.31 -28.23
N SER A 566 -22.34 -9.36 -28.90
CA SER A 566 -23.23 -10.34 -28.25
C SER A 566 -22.52 -11.10 -27.12
N ILE A 567 -21.25 -11.48 -27.35
CA ILE A 567 -20.40 -12.13 -26.35
C ILE A 567 -20.16 -11.18 -25.16
N THR A 568 -19.77 -9.92 -25.46
CA THR A 568 -19.55 -8.89 -24.43
C THR A 568 -20.76 -8.74 -23.49
N LYS A 569 -21.97 -8.65 -24.05
CA LYS A 569 -23.20 -8.53 -23.24
C LYS A 569 -23.44 -9.70 -22.30
N LYS A 570 -23.04 -10.91 -22.68
CA LYS A 570 -23.15 -12.10 -21.81
C LYS A 570 -22.14 -12.03 -20.67
N ILE A 571 -20.91 -11.64 -20.98
CA ILE A 571 -19.83 -11.45 -20.00
C ILE A 571 -20.21 -10.35 -19.00
N ASP A 572 -20.73 -9.21 -19.47
CA ASP A 572 -21.15 -8.10 -18.60
C ASP A 572 -22.24 -8.52 -17.61
N LYS A 573 -23.20 -9.34 -18.04
CA LYS A 573 -24.22 -9.92 -17.13
C LYS A 573 -23.60 -10.81 -16.05
N ALA A 574 -22.54 -11.57 -16.37
CA ALA A 574 -21.83 -12.38 -15.37
C ALA A 574 -21.06 -11.48 -14.38
N LYS A 575 -20.40 -10.42 -14.87
CA LYS A 575 -19.72 -9.41 -14.03
C LYS A 575 -20.70 -8.72 -13.09
N GLU A 576 -21.84 -8.28 -13.61
CA GLU A 576 -22.90 -7.64 -12.80
C GLU A 576 -23.44 -8.61 -11.74
N PHE A 577 -23.64 -9.89 -12.09
CA PHE A 577 -24.11 -10.90 -11.14
C PHE A 577 -23.10 -11.11 -10.01
N ALA A 578 -21.83 -11.33 -10.31
CA ALA A 578 -20.76 -11.52 -9.33
C ALA A 578 -20.52 -10.25 -8.46
N GLY A 579 -20.66 -9.07 -9.06
CA GLY A 579 -20.48 -7.78 -8.39
C GLY A 579 -21.60 -7.37 -7.43
N ARG A 580 -22.69 -8.13 -7.32
CA ARG A 580 -23.79 -7.81 -6.40
C ARG A 580 -23.31 -7.76 -4.96
N GLN A 581 -23.75 -6.73 -4.21
CA GLN A 581 -23.33 -6.48 -2.83
C GLN A 581 -23.48 -7.70 -1.90
N LYS A 582 -24.51 -8.54 -2.11
CA LYS A 582 -24.74 -9.76 -1.30
C LYS A 582 -23.63 -10.80 -1.44
N TYR A 583 -22.92 -10.85 -2.58
CA TYR A 583 -21.84 -11.81 -2.83
C TYR A 583 -20.47 -11.22 -2.53
N ARG A 584 -20.27 -9.94 -2.85
CA ARG A 584 -18.96 -9.27 -2.85
C ARG A 584 -18.14 -9.54 -1.59
N ARG A 585 -18.74 -9.39 -0.41
CA ARG A 585 -18.05 -9.59 0.88
C ARG A 585 -17.53 -11.01 1.12
N TYR A 586 -18.00 -12.01 0.35
CA TYR A 586 -17.61 -13.42 0.48
C TYR A 586 -16.57 -13.84 -0.55
N ILE A 587 -16.61 -13.25 -1.75
CA ILE A 587 -15.75 -13.63 -2.88
C ILE A 587 -14.60 -12.66 -3.13
N GLU A 588 -14.68 -11.43 -2.64
CA GLU A 588 -13.72 -10.37 -2.97
C GLU A 588 -12.28 -10.73 -2.60
N TYR A 589 -12.08 -11.36 -1.44
CA TYR A 589 -10.75 -11.67 -0.93
C TYR A 589 -9.98 -12.65 -1.83
N ILE A 590 -10.58 -13.79 -2.17
CA ILE A 590 -9.89 -14.82 -2.98
C ILE A 590 -9.71 -14.38 -4.43
N LEU A 591 -10.63 -13.56 -4.93
CA LEU A 591 -10.60 -13.11 -6.31
C LEU A 591 -9.75 -11.83 -6.51
N SER A 592 -9.37 -11.13 -5.44
CA SER A 592 -8.74 -9.82 -5.50
C SER A 592 -7.49 -9.79 -6.38
N ILE A 593 -6.60 -10.77 -6.25
CA ILE A 593 -5.37 -10.86 -7.05
C ILE A 593 -5.70 -11.08 -8.53
N SER A 594 -6.52 -12.10 -8.82
CA SER A 594 -6.88 -12.45 -10.22
C SER A 594 -7.60 -11.28 -10.91
N VAL A 595 -8.52 -10.64 -10.22
CA VAL A 595 -9.26 -9.49 -10.73
C VAL A 595 -8.30 -8.33 -11.00
N TYR A 596 -7.42 -7.99 -10.05
CA TYR A 596 -6.49 -6.87 -10.20
C TYR A 596 -5.53 -7.06 -11.39
N TYR A 597 -4.89 -8.23 -11.51
CA TYR A 597 -3.98 -8.47 -12.63
C TYR A 597 -4.70 -8.45 -13.99
N GLN A 598 -5.94 -8.88 -14.04
CA GLN A 598 -6.74 -8.79 -15.26
C GLN A 598 -7.21 -7.38 -15.58
N GLU A 599 -7.53 -6.57 -14.55
CA GLU A 599 -7.82 -5.16 -14.74
C GLU A 599 -6.63 -4.40 -15.33
N LEU A 600 -5.39 -4.76 -14.92
CA LEU A 600 -4.17 -4.21 -15.53
C LEU A 600 -4.05 -4.54 -17.02
N GLU A 601 -4.39 -5.77 -17.44
CA GLU A 601 -4.37 -6.15 -18.87
C GLU A 601 -5.50 -5.47 -19.64
N LEU A 602 -6.70 -5.43 -19.07
CA LEU A 602 -7.84 -4.74 -19.68
C LEU A 602 -7.58 -3.24 -19.83
N ALA A 603 -6.85 -2.63 -18.89
CA ALA A 603 -6.44 -1.23 -18.99
C ALA A 603 -5.54 -0.99 -20.20
N LYS A 604 -4.57 -1.89 -20.50
CA LYS A 604 -3.76 -1.84 -21.71
C LYS A 604 -4.65 -1.90 -22.97
N ILE A 605 -5.53 -2.89 -23.04
CA ILE A 605 -6.47 -3.03 -24.17
C ILE A 605 -7.33 -1.76 -24.31
N SER A 606 -7.75 -1.16 -23.21
CA SER A 606 -8.63 0.01 -23.23
C SER A 606 -8.01 1.23 -23.93
N VAL A 607 -6.69 1.38 -23.89
CA VAL A 607 -5.98 2.52 -24.52
C VAL A 607 -5.56 2.25 -25.96
N GLU A 608 -5.69 1.03 -26.47
CA GLU A 608 -5.37 0.69 -27.86
C GLU A 608 -6.19 1.47 -28.88
N PRO A 609 -5.66 1.65 -30.11
CA PRO A 609 -6.36 2.33 -31.19
C PRO A 609 -7.74 1.74 -31.48
N SER A 610 -8.73 2.60 -31.67
CA SER A 610 -10.10 2.21 -32.01
C SER A 610 -10.80 3.24 -32.91
N ASP A 611 -10.03 3.83 -33.82
CA ASP A 611 -10.52 4.90 -34.72
C ASP A 611 -11.26 4.31 -35.90
N THR A 612 -10.73 3.22 -36.48
CA THR A 612 -11.36 2.49 -37.58
C THR A 612 -12.23 1.36 -37.07
N THR A 613 -13.18 0.90 -37.87
CA THR A 613 -14.04 -0.25 -37.53
C THR A 613 -13.23 -1.50 -37.31
N ILE A 614 -12.19 -1.73 -38.11
CA ILE A 614 -11.33 -2.92 -37.93
C ILE A 614 -10.54 -2.86 -36.63
N GLN A 615 -10.03 -1.70 -36.22
CA GLN A 615 -9.38 -1.52 -34.93
C GLN A 615 -10.35 -1.80 -33.77
N LYS A 616 -11.61 -1.32 -33.87
CA LYS A 616 -12.65 -1.63 -32.85
C LYS A 616 -12.94 -3.12 -32.77
N VAL A 617 -12.98 -3.82 -33.90
CA VAL A 617 -13.19 -5.27 -33.95
C VAL A 617 -12.02 -6.02 -33.29
N ASN A 618 -10.79 -5.67 -33.64
CA ASN A 618 -9.60 -6.28 -33.05
C ASN A 618 -9.54 -6.05 -31.54
N LYS A 619 -9.69 -4.82 -31.09
CA LYS A 619 -9.72 -4.47 -29.66
C LYS A 619 -10.81 -5.21 -28.91
N LEU A 620 -12.00 -5.35 -29.51
CA LEU A 620 -13.10 -6.09 -28.89
C LEU A 620 -12.82 -7.60 -28.85
N ALA A 621 -12.12 -8.14 -29.86
CA ALA A 621 -11.70 -9.53 -29.87
C ALA A 621 -10.70 -9.83 -28.74
N GLU A 622 -9.72 -8.96 -28.53
CA GLU A 622 -8.77 -9.06 -27.41
C GLU A 622 -9.48 -8.91 -26.06
N TRP A 623 -10.42 -7.99 -25.96
CA TRP A 623 -11.21 -7.80 -24.74
C TRP A 623 -12.02 -9.06 -24.38
N VAL A 624 -12.69 -9.73 -25.33
CA VAL A 624 -13.45 -10.95 -25.05
C VAL A 624 -12.53 -12.13 -24.76
N GLU A 625 -11.36 -12.22 -25.41
CA GLU A 625 -10.33 -13.22 -25.13
C GLU A 625 -9.84 -13.09 -23.68
N MET A 626 -9.46 -11.90 -23.25
CA MET A 626 -9.05 -11.64 -21.87
C MET A 626 -10.16 -12.02 -20.88
N HIS A 627 -11.41 -11.73 -21.20
CA HIS A 627 -12.55 -12.09 -20.33
C HIS A 627 -12.88 -13.58 -20.34
N LYS A 628 -12.51 -14.35 -21.36
CA LYS A 628 -12.57 -15.80 -21.31
C LYS A 628 -11.66 -16.34 -20.20
N TYR A 629 -10.41 -15.86 -20.15
CA TYR A 629 -9.48 -16.21 -19.07
C TYR A 629 -9.97 -15.72 -17.70
N TRP A 630 -10.58 -14.52 -17.66
CA TRP A 630 -11.17 -13.98 -16.44
C TRP A 630 -12.28 -14.89 -15.88
N LEU A 631 -13.24 -15.30 -16.69
CA LEU A 631 -14.33 -16.21 -16.29
C LEU A 631 -13.78 -17.54 -15.76
N PHE A 632 -12.80 -18.11 -16.46
CA PHE A 632 -12.17 -19.37 -16.08
C PHE A 632 -11.41 -19.24 -14.75
N SER A 633 -10.59 -18.23 -14.61
CA SER A 633 -9.77 -17.99 -13.41
C SER A 633 -10.63 -17.74 -12.18
N LEU A 634 -11.72 -16.96 -12.30
CA LEU A 634 -12.61 -16.71 -11.18
C LEU A 634 -13.39 -17.95 -10.78
N ALA A 635 -13.93 -18.69 -11.72
CA ALA A 635 -14.63 -19.95 -11.43
C ALA A 635 -13.69 -20.96 -10.76
N GLY A 636 -12.45 -21.09 -11.27
CA GLY A 636 -11.41 -21.94 -10.69
C GLY A 636 -10.98 -21.51 -9.29
N GLY A 637 -10.79 -20.21 -9.07
CA GLY A 637 -10.46 -19.65 -7.75
C GLY A 637 -11.55 -19.92 -6.71
N LEU A 638 -12.82 -19.73 -7.08
CA LEU A 638 -13.96 -20.03 -6.21
C LEU A 638 -14.07 -21.53 -5.91
N ASP A 639 -13.88 -22.40 -6.92
CA ASP A 639 -13.89 -23.86 -6.71
C ASP A 639 -12.81 -24.30 -5.71
N ALA A 640 -11.60 -23.75 -5.86
CA ALA A 640 -10.48 -24.03 -4.95
C ALA A 640 -10.78 -23.54 -3.53
N GLU A 641 -11.37 -22.36 -3.39
CA GLU A 641 -11.73 -21.80 -2.07
C GLU A 641 -12.85 -22.61 -1.41
N ILE A 642 -13.90 -22.96 -2.13
CA ILE A 642 -14.99 -23.82 -1.64
C ILE A 642 -14.46 -25.15 -1.10
N LYS A 643 -13.61 -25.84 -1.89
CA LYS A 643 -12.99 -27.10 -1.47
C LYS A 643 -12.12 -26.92 -0.22
N THR A 644 -11.32 -25.87 -0.19
CA THR A 644 -10.44 -25.53 0.94
C THR A 644 -11.25 -25.22 2.19
N THR A 645 -12.27 -24.38 2.09
CA THR A 645 -13.12 -23.97 3.21
C THR A 645 -13.92 -25.15 3.77
N LYS A 646 -14.50 -26.01 2.91
CA LYS A 646 -15.20 -27.23 3.33
C LYS A 646 -14.26 -28.18 4.11
N LYS A 647 -13.02 -28.34 3.66
CA LYS A 647 -12.02 -29.20 4.33
C LYS A 647 -11.59 -28.59 5.66
N ALA A 648 -11.26 -27.31 5.68
CA ALA A 648 -10.74 -26.63 6.85
C ALA A 648 -11.78 -26.41 7.98
N SER A 649 -13.06 -26.30 7.62
CA SER A 649 -14.16 -26.07 8.59
C SER A 649 -14.55 -27.31 9.42
N LYS A 650 -13.98 -28.49 9.14
CA LYS A 650 -14.31 -29.75 9.85
C LYS A 650 -14.17 -29.64 11.36
N ASN A 651 -13.11 -28.96 11.85
CA ASN A 651 -12.90 -28.77 13.28
C ASN A 651 -13.97 -27.86 13.91
N LEU A 652 -14.35 -26.78 13.23
CA LEU A 652 -15.42 -25.89 13.69
C LEU A 652 -16.75 -26.65 13.75
N ILE A 653 -17.09 -27.41 12.71
CA ILE A 653 -18.33 -28.22 12.66
C ILE A 653 -18.34 -29.24 13.81
N LYS A 654 -17.21 -29.91 14.09
CA LYS A 654 -17.11 -30.86 15.22
C LYS A 654 -17.37 -30.18 16.57
N GLU A 655 -16.80 -29.00 16.80
CA GLU A 655 -17.01 -28.24 18.03
C GLU A 655 -18.46 -27.80 18.19
N VAL A 656 -19.08 -27.26 17.15
CA VAL A 656 -20.47 -26.81 17.18
C VAL A 656 -21.44 -27.97 17.44
N LYS A 657 -21.21 -29.16 16.83
CA LYS A 657 -21.96 -30.39 17.09
C LYS A 657 -21.76 -30.88 18.54
N LYS A 658 -20.53 -30.89 19.03
CA LYS A 658 -20.21 -31.31 20.42
C LYS A 658 -20.95 -30.49 21.47
N LEU A 659 -21.20 -29.22 21.18
CA LEU A 659 -21.91 -28.28 22.06
C LEU A 659 -23.44 -28.28 21.85
N GLY A 660 -23.97 -29.12 20.98
CA GLY A 660 -25.40 -29.20 20.66
C GLY A 660 -25.99 -27.93 20.03
N LEU A 661 -25.18 -27.20 19.27
CA LEU A 661 -25.60 -25.93 18.65
C LEU A 661 -26.22 -26.13 17.24
N ILE A 662 -25.97 -27.30 16.63
CA ILE A 662 -26.58 -27.78 15.36
C ILE A 662 -26.82 -29.25 15.42
#